data_acce1df3765b942b31aa8708a2ac94d4
#
_entry.id   acce1df3765b942b31aa8708a2ac94d4
#
_cell.length_a   1.000
_cell.length_b   1.000
_cell.length_c   1.000
_cell.angle_alpha   90.00
_cell.angle_beta   90.00
_cell.angle_gamma   90.00
#
_symmetry.space_group_name_H-M   'P 1'
#
loop_
_entity.id
_entity.type
_entity.pdbx_description
1 polymer ?
#
loop_
_entity_poly.entity_id
_entity_poly.type
_entity_poly.pdbx_seq_one_letter_code
_entity_poly.pdbx_strand_id
1 'polypeptide(L)'
;MKNLWNSIVNWFKSIKSWSDFANKANLTIEIIRRIILYSIAGLFIILSLAVGLGMGYVSALTNQVSVPTKTEMRTELQDVNNSATLYFADGQKIESLQKDLEGTKISINEMSPYLKKAIVSTEDSDFYRHKGVVPKSIFRAIISDVTGIGAQTGGSTLTQQTVKMQMLSSETTWKRKAVEIFLAMRLDKYFSKDEILADYLNAATFGRNNKGQNIQGVQAAAQGLFGKDAKDLNLAESAFIAGLPQSPSIYTPYDERGRIKDNISLGLKRKNIVLYRMYRDNQISESQYNQAKKFDLKNDFQKPEKADSQSIKYGYLYNTLTSQARTILIKRLAKNDGIKYKDLIKDKNLYERYWTQADTELHNKNYKIHSTINKSLYVALNKQAQEYKDNLGTTHTDNATDPNTGKSIKVSEPVQNGSVLLDNKTGQVLAFVGGVNFKKSQNNHAFDTKRSPGSSIKPLITFAPAIENGLIGSQSMLADFKTSFKKYSPTDYGETIQNRFISARETLEESYNIPSVNLYNYIRQHGVDSEKYMSKMGIHLSDKEYQQLGITLGGTASGVTVLQQASAFSTFANKGVHVDPYVVSEVTDPSGTDIYKHKDSRTRVFSKQTSYIIKNMLHGVVTKGTASALSYEANFSTKNLFGKTGTSNDYRDNWFIGSTDGMTLASWIGYDNFYGNNYNLSSNSTDLNQELWAKMANAVYKQDQSVLNVHTAFTRPSGVQSYKVDKETGTNVGTIGYNGVTSKVDQHTTTSLYYKGSPRDMSYNNFAIGGKAKNYKLFWDNYFGRSNSYGTVKRLGDDSKSANELAQENGSGRTSGFSNSTNSSDSSQVITNNSSSSNSATTESTARSNISNSNSDTGTGSGTGSGSGSGSGSGSSSEEKESSNSTSSSSNEQSSTETTGNSSSTGTDTVSTTPPAGE
;
A
#
# COMPACT_ATOMS: atom_id res chain seq x y z
N MET A 1 37.66 -2.90 -58.88
CA MET A 1 38.56 -4.02 -59.27
C MET A 1 39.13 -3.84 -60.70
N LYS A 2 38.30 -3.60 -61.79
CA LYS A 2 38.83 -3.41 -63.14
C LYS A 2 39.86 -2.26 -63.25
N ASN A 3 39.63 -1.11 -62.62
CA ASN A 3 40.54 0.03 -62.68
C ASN A 3 41.88 -0.23 -61.95
N LEU A 4 41.83 -0.96 -60.83
CA LEU A 4 43.00 -1.37 -60.06
C LEU A 4 43.83 -2.40 -60.87
N TRP A 5 43.18 -3.32 -61.53
CA TRP A 5 43.81 -4.29 -62.41
C TRP A 5 44.47 -3.63 -63.62
N ASN A 6 43.78 -2.74 -64.27
CA ASN A 6 44.36 -1.98 -65.40
C ASN A 6 45.58 -1.11 -64.98
N SER A 7 45.56 -0.52 -63.80
CA SER A 7 46.69 0.22 -63.24
C SER A 7 47.89 -0.71 -62.96
N ILE A 8 47.65 -1.88 -62.41
CA ILE A 8 48.71 -2.90 -62.24
C ILE A 8 49.29 -3.40 -63.55
N VAL A 9 48.45 -3.71 -64.51
CA VAL A 9 48.90 -4.12 -65.87
C VAL A 9 49.69 -3.05 -66.54
N ASN A 10 49.29 -1.78 -66.48
CA ASN A 10 50.01 -0.63 -67.07
C ASN A 10 51.32 -0.40 -66.34
N TRP A 11 51.39 -0.60 -65.00
CA TRP A 11 52.64 -0.50 -64.30
C TRP A 11 53.65 -1.57 -64.71
N PHE A 12 53.23 -2.85 -64.90
CA PHE A 12 54.07 -3.92 -65.44
C PHE A 12 54.50 -3.67 -66.88
N LYS A 13 53.67 -3.11 -67.75
CA LYS A 13 54.00 -2.77 -69.14
C LYS A 13 55.02 -1.61 -69.26
N SER A 14 55.13 -0.80 -68.23
CA SER A 14 56.06 0.33 -68.21
C SER A 14 57.50 -0.06 -67.78
N ILE A 15 57.76 -1.33 -67.42
CA ILE A 15 59.10 -1.85 -67.02
C ILE A 15 59.90 -2.18 -68.25
N LYS A 16 60.98 -1.40 -68.54
CA LYS A 16 61.85 -1.60 -69.74
C LYS A 16 63.17 -2.36 -69.47
N SER A 17 63.55 -2.49 -68.16
CA SER A 17 64.75 -3.23 -67.77
C SER A 17 64.64 -3.69 -66.27
N TRP A 18 65.46 -4.63 -65.82
CA TRP A 18 65.52 -5.09 -64.42
C TRP A 18 65.87 -3.95 -63.45
N SER A 19 66.73 -2.99 -63.87
CA SER A 19 67.00 -1.82 -63.00
C SER A 19 65.78 -0.89 -62.87
N ASP A 20 64.95 -0.74 -63.94
CA ASP A 20 63.72 0.05 -63.89
C ASP A 20 62.66 -0.62 -63.03
N PHE A 21 62.61 -1.95 -63.05
CA PHE A 21 61.78 -2.71 -62.13
C PHE A 21 62.15 -2.51 -60.68
N ALA A 22 63.46 -2.67 -60.33
CA ALA A 22 63.95 -2.53 -59.01
C ALA A 22 63.71 -1.10 -58.44
N ASN A 23 63.95 -0.06 -59.27
CA ASN A 23 63.70 1.33 -58.90
C ASN A 23 62.24 1.65 -58.67
N LYS A 24 61.35 1.17 -59.52
CA LYS A 24 59.92 1.33 -59.35
C LYS A 24 59.39 0.55 -58.15
N ALA A 25 59.90 -0.64 -57.94
CA ALA A 25 59.55 -1.50 -56.76
C ALA A 25 60.04 -0.79 -55.47
N ASN A 26 61.23 -0.28 -55.40
CA ASN A 26 61.74 0.45 -54.22
C ASN A 26 60.94 1.72 -53.94
N LEU A 27 60.61 2.55 -55.04
CA LEU A 27 59.76 3.71 -54.87
C LEU A 27 58.36 3.36 -54.32
N THR A 28 57.80 2.28 -54.85
CA THR A 28 56.47 1.81 -54.40
C THR A 28 56.50 1.34 -52.93
N ILE A 29 57.53 0.58 -52.56
CA ILE A 29 57.73 0.16 -51.17
C ILE A 29 57.94 1.37 -50.26
N GLU A 30 58.69 2.37 -50.68
CA GLU A 30 58.88 3.55 -49.85
C GLU A 30 57.64 4.39 -49.69
N ILE A 31 56.79 4.53 -50.73
CA ILE A 31 55.50 5.21 -50.62
C ILE A 31 54.59 4.44 -49.66
N ILE A 32 54.49 3.13 -49.77
CA ILE A 32 53.69 2.30 -48.86
C ILE A 32 54.19 2.46 -47.43
N ARG A 33 55.50 2.38 -47.23
CA ARG A 33 56.09 2.58 -45.89
C ARG A 33 55.75 3.95 -45.27
N ARG A 34 55.84 5.03 -46.08
CA ARG A 34 55.45 6.39 -45.63
C ARG A 34 53.95 6.48 -45.31
N ILE A 35 53.06 5.92 -46.14
CA ILE A 35 51.62 5.87 -45.86
C ILE A 35 51.33 5.14 -44.55
N ILE A 36 51.96 4.00 -44.32
CA ILE A 36 51.80 3.23 -43.07
C ILE A 36 52.32 4.07 -41.87
N LEU A 37 53.50 4.71 -42.00
CA LEU A 37 54.04 5.55 -40.94
C LEU A 37 53.14 6.76 -40.62
N TYR A 38 52.63 7.45 -41.64
CA TYR A 38 51.70 8.56 -41.44
C TYR A 38 50.35 8.10 -40.89
N SER A 39 49.88 6.93 -41.30
CA SER A 39 48.64 6.34 -40.69
C SER A 39 48.84 5.98 -39.23
N ILE A 40 49.96 5.39 -38.87
CA ILE A 40 50.30 5.07 -37.46
C ILE A 40 50.45 6.37 -36.64
N ALA A 41 51.16 7.38 -37.20
CA ALA A 41 51.32 8.68 -36.52
C ALA A 41 49.95 9.40 -36.35
N GLY A 42 49.09 9.39 -37.39
CA GLY A 42 47.74 9.91 -37.32
C GLY A 42 46.87 9.17 -36.28
N LEU A 43 46.95 7.86 -36.25
CA LEU A 43 46.26 7.05 -35.26
C LEU A 43 46.73 7.36 -33.84
N PHE A 44 48.04 7.53 -33.64
CA PHE A 44 48.62 7.89 -32.35
C PHE A 44 48.18 9.27 -31.86
N ILE A 45 48.08 10.27 -32.78
CA ILE A 45 47.60 11.62 -32.48
C ILE A 45 46.12 11.55 -32.08
N ILE A 46 45.27 10.81 -32.83
CA ILE A 46 43.87 10.65 -32.54
C ILE A 46 43.68 9.97 -31.17
N LEU A 47 44.44 8.91 -30.90
CA LEU A 47 44.41 8.21 -29.62
C LEU A 47 44.83 9.11 -28.45
N SER A 48 45.88 9.91 -28.62
CA SER A 48 46.36 10.85 -27.61
C SER A 48 45.33 11.95 -27.33
N LEU A 49 44.69 12.46 -28.37
CA LEU A 49 43.59 13.44 -28.25
C LEU A 49 42.41 12.84 -27.52
N ALA A 50 41.99 11.61 -27.85
CA ALA A 50 40.89 10.92 -27.19
C ALA A 50 41.17 10.68 -25.71
N VAL A 51 42.40 10.27 -25.36
CA VAL A 51 42.84 10.12 -23.97
C VAL A 51 42.84 11.47 -23.24
N GLY A 52 43.34 12.55 -23.88
CA GLY A 52 43.33 13.89 -23.29
C GLY A 52 41.92 14.43 -23.01
N LEU A 53 41.02 14.26 -23.97
CA LEU A 53 39.61 14.64 -23.81
C LEU A 53 38.90 13.78 -22.74
N GLY A 54 39.21 12.49 -22.70
CA GLY A 54 38.68 11.59 -21.66
C GLY A 54 39.11 11.99 -20.26
N MET A 55 40.40 12.29 -20.07
CA MET A 55 40.94 12.77 -18.78
C MET A 55 40.38 14.13 -18.39
N GLY A 56 40.23 15.04 -19.34
CA GLY A 56 39.62 16.36 -19.12
C GLY A 56 38.16 16.24 -18.67
N TYR A 57 37.40 15.34 -19.28
CA TYR A 57 36.02 15.05 -18.91
C TYR A 57 35.91 14.44 -17.50
N VAL A 58 36.74 13.47 -17.17
CA VAL A 58 36.78 12.88 -15.83
C VAL A 58 37.16 13.92 -14.77
N SER A 59 38.15 14.78 -15.06
CA SER A 59 38.53 15.89 -14.18
C SER A 59 37.38 16.87 -13.96
N ALA A 60 36.63 17.22 -14.99
CA ALA A 60 35.48 18.09 -14.88
C ALA A 60 34.35 17.48 -14.02
N LEU A 61 34.15 16.16 -14.11
CA LEU A 61 33.15 15.43 -13.31
C LEU A 61 33.54 15.33 -11.82
N THR A 62 34.84 15.33 -11.51
CA THR A 62 35.36 15.19 -10.13
C THR A 62 35.65 16.50 -9.44
N ASN A 63 35.65 17.63 -10.16
CA ASN A 63 36.05 18.94 -9.65
C ASN A 63 35.17 19.52 -8.52
N GLN A 64 33.97 18.95 -8.32
CA GLN A 64 33.03 19.32 -7.24
C GLN A 64 33.03 18.35 -6.05
N VAL A 65 33.87 17.31 -6.08
CA VAL A 65 33.92 16.32 -5.01
C VAL A 65 34.96 16.72 -3.99
N SER A 66 34.56 16.89 -2.74
CA SER A 66 35.50 17.07 -1.64
C SER A 66 36.44 15.85 -1.57
N VAL A 67 37.72 16.08 -1.51
CA VAL A 67 38.73 15.03 -1.49
C VAL A 67 38.92 14.56 -0.03
N PRO A 68 38.39 13.41 0.39
CA PRO A 68 38.45 13.00 1.78
C PRO A 68 39.90 12.74 2.24
N THR A 69 40.19 13.15 3.46
CA THR A 69 41.45 12.87 4.13
C THR A 69 41.55 11.38 4.52
N LYS A 70 42.74 10.93 4.93
CA LYS A 70 42.91 9.55 5.45
C LYS A 70 42.02 9.31 6.66
N THR A 71 41.85 10.28 7.53
CA THR A 71 41.06 10.17 8.75
C THR A 71 39.56 10.07 8.41
N GLU A 72 39.06 10.91 7.51
CA GLU A 72 37.67 10.86 7.04
C GLU A 72 37.38 9.51 6.37
N MET A 73 38.25 9.03 5.48
CA MET A 73 38.12 7.72 4.86
C MET A 73 38.13 6.60 5.92
N ARG A 74 38.95 6.71 6.95
CA ARG A 74 39.00 5.71 8.05
C ARG A 74 37.69 5.72 8.84
N THR A 75 37.15 6.89 9.13
CA THR A 75 35.88 7.02 9.83
C THR A 75 34.76 6.38 9.02
N GLU A 76 34.66 6.68 7.72
CA GLU A 76 33.64 6.09 6.84
C GLU A 76 33.75 4.56 6.72
N LEU A 77 34.99 4.01 6.73
CA LEU A 77 35.26 2.58 6.70
C LEU A 77 35.04 1.89 8.05
N GLN A 78 35.22 2.61 9.16
CA GLN A 78 35.07 2.06 10.51
C GLN A 78 33.64 2.12 11.05
N ASP A 79 32.83 3.01 10.50
CA ASP A 79 31.50 3.28 11.00
C ASP A 79 30.48 2.25 10.49
N VAL A 80 30.53 1.05 11.06
CA VAL A 80 29.64 -0.09 10.73
C VAL A 80 28.26 0.04 11.41
N ASN A 81 28.08 1.00 12.34
CA ASN A 81 26.85 1.22 13.11
C ASN A 81 25.93 2.30 12.53
N ASN A 82 25.91 2.50 11.21
CA ASN A 82 25.25 3.58 10.50
C ASN A 82 23.83 3.26 10.01
N SER A 83 23.07 2.46 10.77
CA SER A 83 21.67 2.20 10.44
C SER A 83 20.84 3.46 10.57
N ALA A 84 19.91 3.65 9.64
CA ALA A 84 18.97 4.76 9.71
C ALA A 84 18.21 4.76 11.04
N THR A 85 17.88 5.94 11.51
CA THR A 85 17.15 6.16 12.76
C THR A 85 15.81 6.80 12.49
N LEU A 86 14.76 6.25 13.10
CA LEU A 86 13.38 6.69 13.00
C LEU A 86 13.06 7.68 14.12
N TYR A 87 12.35 8.75 13.79
CA TYR A 87 11.96 9.80 14.73
C TYR A 87 10.45 10.08 14.66
N PHE A 88 9.86 10.39 15.81
CA PHE A 88 8.53 10.98 15.90
C PHE A 88 8.53 12.41 15.33
N ALA A 89 7.33 12.99 15.15
CA ALA A 89 7.16 14.36 14.65
C ALA A 89 7.85 15.44 15.51
N ASP A 90 7.99 15.21 16.81
CA ASP A 90 8.66 16.07 17.79
C ASP A 90 10.18 15.88 17.85
N GLY A 91 10.74 15.05 16.99
CA GLY A 91 12.17 14.72 16.96
C GLY A 91 12.62 13.69 17.99
N GLN A 92 11.72 13.15 18.82
CA GLN A 92 12.09 12.07 19.72
C GLN A 92 12.38 10.79 18.94
N LYS A 93 13.44 10.10 19.33
CA LYS A 93 13.83 8.83 18.71
C LYS A 93 12.76 7.75 18.95
N ILE A 94 12.38 7.07 17.90
CA ILE A 94 11.55 5.86 17.95
C ILE A 94 12.47 4.66 18.17
N GLU A 95 13.30 4.37 17.17
CA GLU A 95 14.22 3.24 17.12
C GLU A 95 15.24 3.47 16.01
N SER A 96 16.41 2.85 16.12
CA SER A 96 17.31 2.69 14.95
C SER A 96 16.91 1.44 14.19
N LEU A 97 17.10 1.43 12.87
CA LEU A 97 16.85 0.21 12.11
C LEU A 97 17.73 -0.88 12.65
N GLN A 98 17.10 -1.97 13.03
CA GLN A 98 17.83 -3.14 13.48
C GLN A 98 18.59 -3.69 12.29
N LYS A 99 19.90 -3.83 12.44
CA LYS A 99 20.64 -4.72 11.56
C LYS A 99 20.11 -6.10 11.86
N ASP A 100 19.75 -6.81 10.85
CA ASP A 100 19.25 -8.19 10.94
C ASP A 100 20.24 -9.13 11.64
N LEU A 101 21.52 -8.78 11.64
CA LEU A 101 22.57 -9.26 12.56
C LEU A 101 23.50 -8.08 12.81
N GLU A 102 23.86 -7.81 14.07
CA GLU A 102 25.03 -7.00 14.37
C GLU A 102 26.23 -7.70 13.73
N GLY A 103 26.62 -7.21 12.57
CA GLY A 103 27.81 -7.69 11.90
C GLY A 103 29.00 -7.41 12.79
N THR A 104 29.43 -8.38 13.55
CA THR A 104 30.64 -8.29 14.36
C THR A 104 31.77 -8.07 13.40
N LYS A 105 32.35 -6.88 13.44
CA LYS A 105 33.55 -6.56 12.65
C LYS A 105 34.70 -7.38 13.18
N ILE A 106 35.30 -8.16 12.31
CA ILE A 106 36.44 -8.99 12.66
C ILE A 106 37.68 -8.54 11.89
N SER A 107 38.86 -8.77 12.46
CA SER A 107 40.14 -8.50 11.80
C SER A 107 40.41 -9.54 10.70
N ILE A 108 41.32 -9.19 9.76
CA ILE A 108 41.68 -10.11 8.67
C ILE A 108 42.28 -11.44 9.19
N ASN A 109 42.89 -11.44 10.39
CA ASN A 109 43.47 -12.62 11.02
C ASN A 109 42.43 -13.57 11.61
N GLU A 110 41.18 -13.06 11.84
CA GLU A 110 40.04 -13.84 12.32
C GLU A 110 39.17 -14.36 11.14
N MET A 111 39.73 -14.36 9.93
CA MET A 111 39.07 -14.88 8.73
C MET A 111 39.85 -16.08 8.16
N SER A 112 39.14 -17.12 7.74
CA SER A 112 39.70 -18.31 7.12
C SER A 112 40.64 -17.96 5.95
N PRO A 113 41.83 -18.56 5.88
CA PRO A 113 42.71 -18.38 4.73
C PRO A 113 42.04 -18.79 3.41
N TYR A 114 41.18 -19.81 3.43
CA TYR A 114 40.43 -20.23 2.24
C TYR A 114 39.45 -19.18 1.77
N LEU A 115 38.77 -18.49 2.71
CA LEU A 115 37.83 -17.41 2.37
C LEU A 115 38.51 -16.22 1.71
N LYS A 116 39.64 -15.76 2.27
CA LYS A 116 40.46 -14.68 1.69
C LYS A 116 40.88 -15.01 0.25
N LYS A 117 41.41 -16.20 0.03
CA LYS A 117 41.79 -16.70 -1.31
C LYS A 117 40.59 -16.83 -2.24
N ALA A 118 39.45 -17.30 -1.75
CA ALA A 118 38.23 -17.48 -2.53
C ALA A 118 37.65 -16.14 -3.04
N ILE A 119 37.59 -15.13 -2.18
CA ILE A 119 37.14 -13.79 -2.56
C ILE A 119 38.08 -13.18 -3.59
N VAL A 120 39.39 -13.19 -3.34
CA VAL A 120 40.36 -12.60 -4.27
C VAL A 120 40.31 -13.30 -5.63
N SER A 121 40.33 -14.65 -5.68
CA SER A 121 40.23 -15.38 -6.96
C SER A 121 38.88 -15.15 -7.67
N THR A 122 37.84 -14.79 -6.94
CA THR A 122 36.49 -14.63 -7.53
C THR A 122 36.24 -13.23 -8.00
N GLU A 123 36.54 -12.23 -7.21
CA GLU A 123 36.18 -10.86 -7.47
C GLU A 123 37.33 -10.05 -8.12
N ASP A 124 38.61 -10.39 -7.78
CA ASP A 124 39.74 -9.57 -8.20
C ASP A 124 41.07 -10.36 -8.11
N SER A 125 41.36 -11.19 -9.10
CA SER A 125 42.57 -12.05 -9.09
C SER A 125 43.90 -11.27 -9.05
N ASP A 126 43.91 -10.02 -9.47
CA ASP A 126 45.08 -9.14 -9.44
C ASP A 126 45.10 -8.18 -8.23
N PHE A 127 44.27 -8.40 -7.22
CA PHE A 127 44.04 -7.51 -6.08
C PHE A 127 45.33 -7.01 -5.43
N TYR A 128 46.27 -7.91 -5.17
CA TYR A 128 47.58 -7.56 -4.54
C TYR A 128 48.56 -6.86 -5.49
N ARG A 129 48.27 -6.83 -6.82
CA ARG A 129 49.19 -6.28 -7.84
C ARG A 129 48.85 -4.86 -8.28
N HIS A 130 47.55 -4.55 -8.41
CA HIS A 130 47.14 -3.25 -8.86
C HIS A 130 47.06 -2.19 -7.74
N LYS A 131 47.02 -0.90 -8.10
CA LYS A 131 46.90 0.25 -7.17
C LYS A 131 45.49 0.80 -7.15
N GLY A 132 44.55 0.03 -6.61
CA GLY A 132 43.13 0.41 -6.44
C GLY A 132 42.26 0.15 -7.67
N VAL A 133 42.79 0.27 -8.87
CA VAL A 133 42.08 0.10 -10.14
C VAL A 133 42.89 -0.66 -11.18
N VAL A 134 42.26 -1.31 -12.12
CA VAL A 134 42.87 -1.99 -13.27
C VAL A 134 42.54 -1.20 -14.55
N PRO A 135 43.47 -0.40 -15.12
CA PRO A 135 43.22 0.46 -16.28
C PRO A 135 42.62 -0.30 -17.48
N LYS A 136 43.10 -1.52 -17.75
CA LYS A 136 42.62 -2.39 -18.84
C LYS A 136 41.13 -2.72 -18.68
N SER A 137 40.67 -2.94 -17.47
CA SER A 137 39.26 -3.23 -17.17
C SER A 137 38.37 -1.99 -17.37
N ILE A 138 38.86 -0.81 -16.98
CA ILE A 138 38.16 0.46 -17.20
C ILE A 138 38.02 0.72 -18.70
N PHE A 139 39.09 0.55 -19.47
CA PHE A 139 39.09 0.77 -20.92
C PHE A 139 38.12 -0.19 -21.63
N ARG A 140 38.09 -1.46 -21.23
CA ARG A 140 37.15 -2.45 -21.77
C ARG A 140 35.71 -2.08 -21.45
N ALA A 141 35.40 -1.61 -20.24
CA ALA A 141 34.07 -1.20 -19.86
C ALA A 141 33.59 -0.01 -20.70
N ILE A 142 34.44 0.99 -20.91
CA ILE A 142 34.12 2.15 -21.76
C ILE A 142 33.83 1.72 -23.19
N ILE A 143 34.66 0.85 -23.78
CA ILE A 143 34.44 0.35 -25.15
C ILE A 143 33.11 -0.43 -25.22
N SER A 144 32.84 -1.32 -24.28
CA SER A 144 31.60 -2.11 -24.24
C SER A 144 30.37 -1.22 -24.17
N ASP A 145 30.39 -0.16 -23.33
CA ASP A 145 29.27 0.76 -23.18
C ASP A 145 29.05 1.64 -24.43
N VAL A 146 30.14 2.05 -25.12
CA VAL A 146 30.05 2.89 -26.31
C VAL A 146 29.65 2.08 -27.54
N THR A 147 30.13 0.85 -27.68
CA THR A 147 29.93 0.01 -28.87
C THR A 147 28.78 -0.96 -28.75
N GLY A 148 28.28 -1.22 -27.53
CA GLY A 148 27.31 -2.26 -27.27
C GLY A 148 27.83 -3.69 -27.53
N ILE A 149 29.12 -3.83 -27.87
CA ILE A 149 29.76 -5.09 -28.24
C ILE A 149 30.60 -5.59 -27.06
N GLY A 150 30.27 -6.74 -26.50
CA GLY A 150 31.05 -7.41 -25.45
C GLY A 150 30.16 -7.93 -24.31
N ALA A 151 30.59 -9.03 -23.71
CA ALA A 151 29.94 -9.52 -22.50
C ALA A 151 30.15 -8.50 -21.37
N GLN A 152 29.09 -8.14 -20.65
CA GLN A 152 29.18 -7.38 -19.39
C GLN A 152 29.93 -8.21 -18.34
N THR A 153 31.27 -8.22 -18.46
CA THR A 153 32.13 -8.86 -17.45
C THR A 153 32.41 -7.85 -16.34
N GLY A 154 32.12 -8.21 -15.10
CA GLY A 154 32.44 -7.41 -13.92
C GLY A 154 33.92 -6.99 -13.93
N GLY A 155 34.20 -5.72 -14.11
CA GLY A 155 35.56 -5.19 -14.23
C GLY A 155 35.96 -4.29 -13.06
N SER A 156 35.18 -4.20 -11.98
CA SER A 156 35.49 -3.39 -10.80
C SER A 156 36.35 -4.19 -9.83
N THR A 157 37.42 -3.58 -9.34
CA THR A 157 38.31 -4.19 -8.31
C THR A 157 37.60 -4.29 -6.96
N LEU A 158 38.14 -5.11 -6.06
CA LEU A 158 37.71 -5.17 -4.64
C LEU A 158 37.80 -3.79 -3.98
N THR A 159 38.86 -3.03 -4.25
CA THR A 159 39.02 -1.66 -3.75
C THR A 159 37.92 -0.74 -4.23
N GLN A 160 37.53 -0.83 -5.51
CA GLN A 160 36.40 -0.07 -6.05
C GLN A 160 35.04 -0.50 -5.43
N GLN A 161 34.86 -1.80 -5.20
CA GLN A 161 33.66 -2.33 -4.56
C GLN A 161 33.55 -1.85 -3.11
N THR A 162 34.65 -1.81 -2.34
CA THR A 162 34.68 -1.28 -0.98
C THR A 162 34.28 0.19 -0.94
N VAL A 163 34.90 1.03 -1.79
CA VAL A 163 34.52 2.44 -1.94
C VAL A 163 33.05 2.60 -2.30
N LYS A 164 32.57 1.82 -3.27
CA LYS A 164 31.17 1.86 -3.68
C LYS A 164 30.22 1.54 -2.53
N MET A 165 30.52 0.51 -1.73
CA MET A 165 29.65 0.05 -0.66
C MET A 165 29.60 1.00 0.54
N GLN A 166 30.75 1.61 0.89
CA GLN A 166 30.88 2.35 2.15
C GLN A 166 30.90 3.88 1.97
N MET A 167 31.42 4.39 0.84
CA MET A 167 31.68 5.83 0.66
C MET A 167 30.78 6.49 -0.39
N LEU A 168 30.11 5.74 -1.27
CA LEU A 168 29.37 6.31 -2.39
C LEU A 168 27.88 5.96 -2.37
N SER A 169 27.08 6.78 -3.06
CA SER A 169 25.68 6.44 -3.35
C SER A 169 25.61 5.30 -4.36
N SER A 170 24.49 4.57 -4.35
CA SER A 170 24.24 3.43 -5.26
C SER A 170 23.90 3.85 -6.70
N GLU A 171 24.06 5.13 -7.06
CA GLU A 171 23.81 5.65 -8.40
C GLU A 171 24.69 4.95 -9.45
N THR A 172 24.15 4.75 -10.65
CA THR A 172 24.87 4.10 -11.78
C THR A 172 25.36 5.12 -12.81
N THR A 173 25.64 6.36 -12.38
CA THR A 173 26.09 7.44 -13.26
C THR A 173 27.60 7.37 -13.57
N TRP A 174 27.99 7.83 -14.76
CA TRP A 174 29.41 8.01 -15.12
C TRP A 174 30.14 8.94 -14.14
N LYS A 175 29.47 9.97 -13.62
CA LYS A 175 30.01 10.86 -12.59
C LYS A 175 30.40 10.08 -11.35
N ARG A 176 29.49 9.26 -10.83
CA ARG A 176 29.77 8.41 -9.66
C ARG A 176 30.89 7.40 -9.94
N LYS A 177 30.91 6.77 -11.15
CA LYS A 177 31.99 5.84 -11.51
C LYS A 177 33.37 6.50 -11.59
N ALA A 178 33.44 7.74 -12.06
CA ALA A 178 34.67 8.53 -12.05
C ALA A 178 35.15 8.81 -10.62
N VAL A 179 34.24 9.18 -9.72
CA VAL A 179 34.53 9.39 -8.30
C VAL A 179 34.97 8.09 -7.63
N GLU A 180 34.31 6.97 -7.93
CA GLU A 180 34.70 5.63 -7.44
C GLU A 180 36.14 5.29 -7.81
N ILE A 181 36.52 5.48 -9.07
CA ILE A 181 37.89 5.22 -9.56
C ILE A 181 38.91 6.08 -8.79
N PHE A 182 38.62 7.37 -8.62
CA PHE A 182 39.46 8.29 -7.91
C PHE A 182 39.62 7.93 -6.43
N LEU A 183 38.52 7.67 -5.73
CA LEU A 183 38.53 7.26 -4.33
C LEU A 183 39.20 5.89 -4.12
N ALA A 184 39.02 4.93 -5.05
CA ALA A 184 39.67 3.63 -4.99
C ALA A 184 41.22 3.74 -5.09
N MET A 185 41.74 4.60 -5.97
CA MET A 185 43.18 4.85 -6.03
C MET A 185 43.69 5.53 -4.74
N ARG A 186 42.88 6.41 -4.14
CA ARG A 186 43.24 7.08 -2.88
C ARG A 186 43.16 6.13 -1.70
N LEU A 187 42.17 5.24 -1.65
CA LEU A 187 42.03 4.20 -0.64
C LEU A 187 43.25 3.29 -0.64
N ASP A 188 43.66 2.81 -1.81
CA ASP A 188 44.81 1.95 -1.97
C ASP A 188 46.14 2.62 -1.60
N LYS A 189 46.19 3.97 -1.71
CA LYS A 189 47.35 4.79 -1.27
C LYS A 189 47.47 4.84 0.26
N TYR A 190 46.35 4.89 0.96
CA TYR A 190 46.30 5.14 2.40
C TYR A 190 46.20 3.89 3.29
N PHE A 191 45.67 2.80 2.74
CA PHE A 191 45.38 1.57 3.46
C PHE A 191 46.11 0.39 2.81
N SER A 192 46.53 -0.59 3.62
CA SER A 192 47.08 -1.83 3.11
C SER A 192 46.03 -2.69 2.40
N LYS A 193 46.48 -3.61 1.56
CA LYS A 193 45.57 -4.55 0.88
C LYS A 193 44.74 -5.40 1.86
N ASP A 194 45.33 -5.79 2.97
CA ASP A 194 44.67 -6.58 3.99
C ASP A 194 43.62 -5.77 4.77
N GLU A 195 43.87 -4.48 5.04
CA GLU A 195 42.86 -3.57 5.58
C GLU A 195 41.68 -3.44 4.61
N ILE A 196 41.95 -3.20 3.32
CA ILE A 196 40.90 -3.05 2.28
C ILE A 196 40.10 -4.35 2.14
N LEU A 197 40.77 -5.53 2.17
CA LEU A 197 40.11 -6.83 2.10
C LEU A 197 39.23 -7.09 3.33
N ALA A 198 39.71 -6.75 4.52
CA ALA A 198 38.95 -6.85 5.75
C ALA A 198 37.71 -5.94 5.72
N ASP A 199 37.83 -4.70 5.27
CA ASP A 199 36.75 -3.76 5.15
C ASP A 199 35.70 -4.24 4.13
N TYR A 200 36.14 -4.81 3.00
CA TYR A 200 35.25 -5.45 2.03
C TYR A 200 34.46 -6.60 2.65
N LEU A 201 35.13 -7.54 3.31
CA LEU A 201 34.53 -8.73 3.89
C LEU A 201 33.60 -8.41 5.06
N ASN A 202 33.84 -7.33 5.79
CA ASN A 202 32.96 -6.86 6.85
C ASN A 202 31.73 -6.06 6.33
N ALA A 203 31.84 -5.48 5.12
CA ALA A 203 30.78 -4.63 4.55
C ALA A 203 29.89 -5.34 3.53
N ALA A 204 30.37 -6.39 2.87
CA ALA A 204 29.63 -7.10 1.83
C ALA A 204 28.38 -7.79 2.37
N THR A 205 27.37 -7.89 1.50
CA THR A 205 26.13 -8.61 1.81
C THR A 205 26.21 -10.05 1.30
N PHE A 206 25.80 -10.99 2.15
CA PHE A 206 25.92 -12.43 1.90
C PHE A 206 24.56 -13.17 1.84
N GLY A 207 23.49 -12.47 1.58
CA GLY A 207 22.15 -13.07 1.47
C GLY A 207 21.44 -13.14 2.81
N ARG A 208 20.82 -14.27 3.11
CA ARG A 208 19.96 -14.43 4.30
C ARG A 208 20.42 -15.60 5.17
N ASN A 209 20.18 -15.48 6.49
CA ASN A 209 20.44 -16.53 7.46
C ASN A 209 19.23 -17.47 7.65
N ASN A 210 19.38 -18.45 8.54
CA ASN A 210 18.35 -19.41 8.94
C ASN A 210 17.15 -18.79 9.67
N LYS A 211 17.19 -17.48 9.96
CA LYS A 211 16.08 -16.69 10.54
C LYS A 211 15.39 -15.82 9.48
N GLY A 212 15.84 -15.86 8.22
CA GLY A 212 15.32 -15.03 7.12
C GLY A 212 15.87 -13.61 7.06
N GLN A 213 16.79 -13.28 7.95
CA GLN A 213 17.38 -11.96 8.09
C GLN A 213 18.52 -11.77 7.09
N ASN A 214 18.70 -10.55 6.57
CA ASN A 214 19.80 -10.24 5.67
C ASN A 214 21.14 -10.26 6.42
N ILE A 215 22.16 -10.82 5.81
CA ILE A 215 23.51 -10.96 6.36
C ILE A 215 24.42 -9.88 5.79
N GLN A 216 25.06 -9.10 6.64
CA GLN A 216 26.16 -8.21 6.30
C GLN A 216 27.41 -8.58 7.08
N GLY A 217 28.52 -8.69 6.38
CA GLY A 217 29.79 -9.12 6.96
C GLY A 217 29.95 -10.63 7.06
N VAL A 218 31.20 -11.05 6.93
CA VAL A 218 31.55 -12.46 6.79
C VAL A 218 31.41 -13.27 8.07
N GLN A 219 31.56 -12.63 9.25
CA GLN A 219 31.33 -13.29 10.54
C GLN A 219 29.86 -13.68 10.69
N ALA A 220 28.97 -12.74 10.39
CA ALA A 220 27.55 -12.99 10.41
C ALA A 220 27.12 -14.03 9.34
N ALA A 221 27.81 -14.05 8.18
CA ALA A 221 27.58 -15.07 7.16
C ALA A 221 27.99 -16.46 7.63
N ALA A 222 29.15 -16.59 8.26
CA ALA A 222 29.64 -17.85 8.79
C ALA A 222 28.71 -18.40 9.88
N GLN A 223 28.31 -17.55 10.80
CA GLN A 223 27.40 -17.93 11.88
C GLN A 223 25.97 -18.22 11.37
N GLY A 224 25.42 -17.35 10.52
CA GLY A 224 24.03 -17.48 10.03
C GLY A 224 23.82 -18.61 9.03
N LEU A 225 24.87 -19.00 8.29
CA LEU A 225 24.79 -20.11 7.33
C LEU A 225 25.24 -21.45 7.93
N PHE A 226 26.31 -21.45 8.72
CA PHE A 226 27.01 -22.66 9.16
C PHE A 226 27.14 -22.80 10.68
N GLY A 227 26.78 -21.78 11.48
CA GLY A 227 26.91 -21.78 12.93
C GLY A 227 28.37 -21.77 13.41
N LYS A 228 29.31 -21.25 12.60
CA LYS A 228 30.75 -21.22 12.84
C LYS A 228 31.30 -19.81 12.83
N ASP A 229 32.47 -19.62 13.45
CA ASP A 229 33.24 -18.40 13.26
C ASP A 229 33.87 -18.38 11.87
N ALA A 230 34.07 -17.17 11.32
CA ALA A 230 34.66 -17.00 9.99
C ALA A 230 36.06 -17.59 9.85
N LYS A 231 36.81 -17.70 10.94
CA LYS A 231 38.14 -18.35 10.96
C LYS A 231 38.09 -19.87 10.75
N ASP A 232 36.96 -20.50 11.15
CA ASP A 232 36.78 -21.94 11.18
C ASP A 232 36.12 -22.52 9.91
N LEU A 233 35.87 -21.67 8.94
CA LEU A 233 35.27 -22.06 7.66
C LEU A 233 36.25 -22.97 6.88
N ASN A 234 35.76 -24.13 6.44
CA ASN A 234 36.46 -25.00 5.53
C ASN A 234 36.48 -24.45 4.09
N LEU A 235 37.16 -25.15 3.18
CA LEU A 235 37.31 -24.72 1.79
C LEU A 235 35.97 -24.64 1.03
N ALA A 236 35.06 -25.59 1.24
CA ALA A 236 33.78 -25.63 0.54
C ALA A 236 32.84 -24.54 1.04
N GLU A 237 32.76 -24.31 2.35
CA GLU A 237 32.02 -23.26 3.00
C GLU A 237 32.54 -21.86 2.60
N SER A 238 33.87 -21.69 2.65
CA SER A 238 34.54 -20.47 2.20
C SER A 238 34.24 -20.14 0.74
N ALA A 239 34.24 -21.12 -0.14
CA ALA A 239 33.93 -20.95 -1.55
C ALA A 239 32.44 -20.63 -1.77
N PHE A 240 31.56 -21.17 -0.95
CA PHE A 240 30.13 -20.86 -0.99
C PHE A 240 29.88 -19.42 -0.59
N ILE A 241 30.41 -18.98 0.57
CA ILE A 241 30.26 -17.59 1.04
C ILE A 241 30.87 -16.63 0.02
N ALA A 242 32.06 -16.91 -0.52
CA ALA A 242 32.69 -16.06 -1.54
C ALA A 242 31.90 -15.96 -2.85
N GLY A 243 30.99 -16.89 -3.09
CA GLY A 243 30.10 -16.85 -4.24
C GLY A 243 28.87 -15.95 -4.10
N LEU A 244 28.45 -15.64 -2.87
CA LEU A 244 27.20 -14.95 -2.56
C LEU A 244 27.15 -13.48 -3.01
N PRO A 245 28.21 -12.66 -2.87
CA PRO A 245 28.12 -11.21 -3.13
C PRO A 245 27.67 -10.83 -4.54
N GLN A 246 27.86 -11.69 -5.53
CA GLN A 246 27.43 -11.43 -6.91
C GLN A 246 25.90 -11.30 -7.02
N SER A 247 25.14 -12.12 -6.29
CA SER A 247 23.69 -12.11 -6.26
C SER A 247 23.17 -12.73 -4.95
N PRO A 248 23.26 -11.98 -3.83
CA PRO A 248 23.06 -12.51 -2.49
C PRO A 248 21.68 -13.17 -2.29
N SER A 249 20.61 -12.54 -2.76
CA SER A 249 19.24 -13.05 -2.64
C SER A 249 18.99 -14.34 -3.47
N ILE A 250 19.69 -14.50 -4.60
CA ILE A 250 19.54 -15.68 -5.48
C ILE A 250 20.35 -16.86 -4.94
N TYR A 251 21.59 -16.61 -4.53
CA TYR A 251 22.54 -17.69 -4.16
C TYR A 251 22.42 -18.16 -2.71
N THR A 252 21.82 -17.34 -1.81
CA THR A 252 21.57 -17.76 -0.42
C THR A 252 20.66 -18.99 -0.37
N PRO A 253 20.93 -19.94 0.55
CA PRO A 253 20.10 -21.13 0.70
C PRO A 253 18.74 -20.84 1.36
N TYR A 254 18.57 -19.69 2.02
CA TYR A 254 17.38 -19.37 2.77
C TYR A 254 16.45 -18.40 2.06
N ASP A 255 15.14 -18.58 2.28
CA ASP A 255 14.09 -17.63 1.89
C ASP A 255 13.90 -16.53 2.95
N GLU A 256 12.91 -15.66 2.73
CA GLU A 256 12.57 -14.54 3.64
C GLU A 256 12.06 -14.98 5.02
N ARG A 257 11.71 -16.25 5.16
CA ARG A 257 11.24 -16.85 6.40
C ARG A 257 12.30 -17.72 7.08
N GLY A 258 13.53 -17.71 6.59
CA GLY A 258 14.62 -18.53 7.10
C GLY A 258 14.52 -20.00 6.74
N ARG A 259 13.60 -20.40 5.84
CA ARG A 259 13.49 -21.78 5.37
C ARG A 259 14.50 -22.05 4.27
N ILE A 260 15.04 -23.26 4.24
CA ILE A 260 15.88 -23.68 3.11
C ILE A 260 14.99 -23.72 1.85
N LYS A 261 15.44 -23.07 0.79
CA LYS A 261 14.76 -23.05 -0.51
C LYS A 261 14.71 -24.44 -1.11
N ASP A 262 13.61 -24.78 -1.78
CA ASP A 262 13.46 -26.06 -2.49
C ASP A 262 14.58 -26.28 -3.53
N ASN A 263 15.05 -25.21 -4.16
CA ASN A 263 16.12 -25.25 -5.15
C ASN A 263 17.28 -24.32 -4.78
N ILE A 264 18.34 -24.87 -4.22
CA ILE A 264 19.62 -24.21 -3.89
C ILE A 264 20.70 -24.44 -4.94
N SER A 265 20.38 -25.08 -6.07
CA SER A 265 21.35 -25.50 -7.09
C SER A 265 22.18 -24.34 -7.66
N LEU A 266 21.60 -23.14 -7.74
CA LEU A 266 22.30 -21.94 -8.23
C LEU A 266 23.46 -21.54 -7.30
N GLY A 267 23.24 -21.53 -6.00
CA GLY A 267 24.28 -21.26 -5.01
C GLY A 267 25.39 -22.33 -5.03
N LEU A 268 25.00 -23.61 -5.12
CA LEU A 268 25.98 -24.72 -5.22
C LEU A 268 26.77 -24.68 -6.54
N LYS A 269 26.14 -24.34 -7.66
CA LYS A 269 26.86 -24.13 -8.93
C LYS A 269 27.82 -22.94 -8.80
N ARG A 270 27.43 -21.89 -8.12
CA ARG A 270 28.29 -20.71 -7.88
C ARG A 270 29.50 -21.08 -7.01
N LYS A 271 29.34 -21.88 -5.94
CA LYS A 271 30.45 -22.45 -5.17
C LYS A 271 31.46 -23.14 -6.08
N ASN A 272 31.00 -24.00 -6.99
CA ASN A 272 31.89 -24.74 -7.90
C ASN A 272 32.65 -23.81 -8.87
N ILE A 273 32.04 -22.68 -9.29
CA ILE A 273 32.71 -21.65 -10.10
C ILE A 273 33.83 -20.99 -9.28
N VAL A 274 33.56 -20.67 -8.00
CA VAL A 274 34.57 -20.12 -7.09
C VAL A 274 35.75 -21.08 -6.92
N LEU A 275 35.50 -22.36 -6.61
CA LEU A 275 36.50 -23.39 -6.48
C LEU A 275 37.35 -23.54 -7.76
N TYR A 276 36.69 -23.49 -8.95
CA TYR A 276 37.40 -23.52 -10.23
C TYR A 276 38.33 -22.33 -10.40
N ARG A 277 37.89 -21.12 -10.01
CA ARG A 277 38.74 -19.92 -10.07
C ARG A 277 39.92 -20.01 -9.13
N MET A 278 39.73 -20.52 -7.89
CA MET A 278 40.80 -20.74 -6.94
C MET A 278 41.82 -21.74 -7.49
N TYR A 279 41.39 -22.82 -8.14
CA TYR A 279 42.27 -23.81 -8.78
C TYR A 279 43.00 -23.18 -9.97
N ARG A 280 42.35 -22.51 -10.86
CA ARG A 280 42.94 -21.79 -12.00
C ARG A 280 44.05 -20.81 -11.58
N ASP A 281 43.82 -20.11 -10.45
CA ASP A 281 44.74 -19.11 -9.91
C ASP A 281 45.78 -19.73 -8.96
N ASN A 282 45.95 -21.05 -8.97
CA ASN A 282 46.89 -21.82 -8.15
C ASN A 282 46.78 -21.56 -6.64
N GLN A 283 45.62 -21.21 -6.15
CA GLN A 283 45.35 -21.00 -4.72
C GLN A 283 45.02 -22.27 -3.98
N ILE A 284 44.59 -23.31 -4.68
CA ILE A 284 44.33 -24.67 -4.18
C ILE A 284 44.83 -25.71 -5.19
N SER A 285 45.17 -26.90 -4.67
CA SER A 285 45.56 -28.03 -5.52
C SER A 285 44.34 -28.66 -6.22
N GLU A 286 44.59 -29.46 -7.24
CA GLU A 286 43.54 -30.21 -7.94
C GLU A 286 42.82 -31.19 -7.00
N SER A 287 43.54 -31.82 -6.10
CA SER A 287 42.97 -32.69 -5.06
C SER A 287 41.99 -31.94 -4.17
N GLN A 288 42.39 -30.76 -3.67
CA GLN A 288 41.54 -29.90 -2.85
C GLN A 288 40.31 -29.42 -3.64
N TYR A 289 40.50 -29.04 -4.91
CA TYR A 289 39.38 -28.65 -5.78
C TYR A 289 38.35 -29.77 -5.93
N ASN A 290 38.81 -30.98 -6.27
CA ASN A 290 37.93 -32.13 -6.49
C ASN A 290 37.23 -32.56 -5.19
N GLN A 291 37.89 -32.50 -4.06
CA GLN A 291 37.34 -32.85 -2.75
C GLN A 291 36.27 -31.82 -2.35
N ALA A 292 36.55 -30.53 -2.41
CA ALA A 292 35.62 -29.46 -2.04
C ALA A 292 34.40 -29.35 -3.01
N LYS A 293 34.61 -29.70 -4.29
CA LYS A 293 33.52 -29.75 -5.29
C LYS A 293 32.51 -30.86 -4.95
N LYS A 294 32.98 -32.01 -4.47
CA LYS A 294 32.12 -33.16 -4.08
C LYS A 294 31.51 -32.99 -2.68
N PHE A 295 31.96 -32.02 -1.90
CA PHE A 295 31.51 -31.80 -0.54
C PHE A 295 30.06 -31.40 -0.50
N ASP A 296 29.21 -32.11 0.26
CA ASP A 296 27.79 -31.86 0.41
C ASP A 296 27.54 -30.83 1.50
N LEU A 297 27.36 -29.56 1.08
CA LEU A 297 27.06 -28.45 1.97
C LEU A 297 25.66 -28.48 2.55
N LYS A 298 24.77 -29.31 2.03
CA LYS A 298 23.33 -29.25 2.45
C LYS A 298 23.18 -29.60 3.93
N ASN A 299 24.04 -30.50 4.42
CA ASN A 299 24.01 -30.93 5.81
C ASN A 299 24.69 -29.96 6.78
N ASP A 300 25.46 -29.00 6.27
CA ASP A 300 26.16 -28.00 7.08
C ASP A 300 25.34 -26.73 7.30
N PHE A 301 24.31 -26.50 6.47
CA PHE A 301 23.42 -25.36 6.66
C PHE A 301 22.67 -25.44 7.98
N GLN A 302 22.61 -24.31 8.70
CA GLN A 302 21.84 -24.18 9.93
C GLN A 302 20.38 -24.54 9.69
N LYS A 303 19.77 -25.21 10.67
CA LYS A 303 18.33 -25.49 10.63
C LYS A 303 17.56 -24.19 10.75
N PRO A 304 16.38 -24.09 10.07
CA PRO A 304 15.49 -22.94 10.23
C PRO A 304 15.20 -22.65 11.70
N GLU A 305 15.37 -21.41 12.08
CA GLU A 305 15.10 -20.93 13.42
C GLU A 305 14.14 -19.73 13.34
N LYS A 306 13.24 -19.61 14.33
CA LYS A 306 12.40 -18.39 14.40
C LYS A 306 13.33 -17.24 14.76
N ALA A 307 13.22 -16.16 13.98
CA ALA A 307 13.84 -14.91 14.38
C ALA A 307 13.38 -14.58 15.80
N ASP A 308 14.33 -14.34 16.71
CA ASP A 308 13.99 -13.75 18.00
C ASP A 308 13.31 -12.43 17.70
N SER A 309 12.01 -12.35 17.95
CA SER A 309 11.31 -11.09 17.92
C SER A 309 11.86 -10.24 19.06
N GLN A 310 12.98 -9.56 18.83
CA GLN A 310 13.35 -8.48 19.71
C GLN A 310 12.11 -7.61 19.86
N SER A 311 11.76 -7.29 21.07
CA SER A 311 10.55 -6.56 21.40
C SER A 311 10.66 -5.13 20.85
N ILE A 312 10.36 -4.98 19.56
CA ILE A 312 10.24 -3.64 18.95
C ILE A 312 9.06 -2.98 19.61
N LYS A 313 9.34 -1.94 20.40
CA LYS A 313 8.34 -1.27 21.24
C LYS A 313 7.14 -0.75 20.42
N TYR A 314 7.37 -0.33 19.17
CA TYR A 314 6.36 0.23 18.27
C TYR A 314 6.38 -0.52 16.93
N GLY A 315 6.18 -1.84 16.94
CA GLY A 315 6.42 -2.72 15.80
C GLY A 315 5.72 -2.31 14.50
N TYR A 316 4.42 -2.01 14.54
CA TYR A 316 3.70 -1.54 13.35
C TYR A 316 4.26 -0.21 12.82
N LEU A 317 4.59 0.72 13.71
CA LEU A 317 5.19 2.01 13.32
C LEU A 317 6.57 1.83 12.70
N TYR A 318 7.40 1.00 13.32
CA TYR A 318 8.72 0.66 12.83
C TYR A 318 8.66 0.10 11.39
N ASN A 319 7.83 -0.94 11.17
CA ASN A 319 7.68 -1.56 9.86
C ASN A 319 7.14 -0.56 8.82
N THR A 320 6.16 0.25 9.20
CA THR A 320 5.57 1.26 8.30
C THR A 320 6.60 2.28 7.86
N LEU A 321 7.34 2.88 8.79
CA LEU A 321 8.34 3.90 8.47
C LEU A 321 9.49 3.34 7.64
N THR A 322 9.97 2.15 7.98
CA THR A 322 11.02 1.46 7.22
C THR A 322 10.58 1.18 5.78
N SER A 323 9.36 0.66 5.60
CA SER A 323 8.80 0.37 4.27
C SER A 323 8.59 1.64 3.44
N GLN A 324 8.08 2.72 4.06
CA GLN A 324 7.88 4.01 3.39
C GLN A 324 9.22 4.66 3.01
N ALA A 325 10.19 4.67 3.92
CA ALA A 325 11.53 5.19 3.64
C ALA A 325 12.22 4.40 2.52
N ARG A 326 12.10 3.06 2.52
CA ARG A 326 12.61 2.22 1.43
C ARG A 326 11.95 2.60 0.09
N THR A 327 10.64 2.77 0.06
CA THR A 327 9.91 3.19 -1.16
C THR A 327 10.36 4.56 -1.66
N ILE A 328 10.62 5.51 -0.76
CA ILE A 328 11.17 6.83 -1.08
C ILE A 328 12.54 6.70 -1.74
N LEU A 329 13.42 5.89 -1.17
CA LEU A 329 14.76 5.65 -1.74
C LEU A 329 14.69 4.94 -3.09
N ILE A 330 13.83 3.92 -3.27
CA ILE A 330 13.60 3.27 -4.56
C ILE A 330 13.19 4.29 -5.63
N LYS A 331 12.23 5.16 -5.31
CA LYS A 331 11.79 6.22 -6.24
C LYS A 331 12.92 7.19 -6.59
N ARG A 332 13.74 7.55 -5.60
CA ARG A 332 14.91 8.42 -5.79
C ARG A 332 15.96 7.76 -6.69
N LEU A 333 16.35 6.53 -6.39
CA LEU A 333 17.33 5.77 -7.15
C LEU A 333 16.87 5.57 -8.60
N ALA A 334 15.64 5.12 -8.80
CA ALA A 334 15.05 4.96 -10.14
C ALA A 334 15.02 6.28 -10.93
N LYS A 335 14.65 7.39 -10.28
CA LYS A 335 14.64 8.71 -10.89
C LYS A 335 16.03 9.16 -11.32
N ASN A 336 17.06 8.92 -10.50
CA ASN A 336 18.45 9.24 -10.82
C ASN A 336 18.95 8.48 -12.05
N ASP A 337 18.47 7.24 -12.25
CA ASP A 337 18.76 6.42 -13.42
C ASP A 337 17.79 6.70 -14.60
N GLY A 338 16.95 7.73 -14.52
CA GLY A 338 15.99 8.10 -15.58
C GLY A 338 14.78 7.17 -15.69
N ILE A 339 14.57 6.25 -14.75
CA ILE A 339 13.50 5.26 -14.78
C ILE A 339 12.26 5.80 -14.03
N LYS A 340 11.11 5.77 -14.69
CA LYS A 340 9.85 6.13 -14.03
C LYS A 340 9.40 5.01 -13.10
N TYR A 341 9.03 5.35 -11.87
CA TYR A 341 8.60 4.37 -10.87
C TYR A 341 7.45 3.45 -11.37
N LYS A 342 6.49 4.00 -12.14
CA LYS A 342 5.39 3.23 -12.73
C LYS A 342 5.85 2.14 -13.73
N ASP A 343 7.01 2.32 -14.34
CA ASP A 343 7.58 1.35 -15.27
C ASP A 343 8.48 0.37 -14.51
N LEU A 344 9.17 0.84 -13.46
CA LEU A 344 9.97 0.00 -12.56
C LEU A 344 9.13 -1.11 -11.90
N ILE A 345 7.95 -0.79 -11.38
CA ILE A 345 7.09 -1.78 -10.69
C ILE A 345 6.52 -2.88 -11.60
N LYS A 346 6.63 -2.73 -12.93
CA LYS A 346 6.23 -3.76 -13.89
C LYS A 346 7.30 -4.81 -14.11
N ASP A 347 8.57 -4.47 -13.88
CA ASP A 347 9.71 -5.38 -13.98
C ASP A 347 10.14 -5.84 -12.59
N LYS A 348 9.72 -7.05 -12.22
CA LYS A 348 10.00 -7.62 -10.91
C LYS A 348 11.50 -7.71 -10.61
N ASN A 349 12.32 -8.11 -11.57
CA ASN A 349 13.76 -8.27 -11.36
C ASN A 349 14.46 -6.92 -11.17
N LEU A 350 14.02 -5.92 -11.95
CA LEU A 350 14.52 -4.57 -11.83
C LEU A 350 14.10 -3.96 -10.49
N TYR A 351 12.85 -4.13 -10.09
CA TYR A 351 12.33 -3.67 -8.80
C TYR A 351 13.10 -4.26 -7.62
N GLU A 352 13.35 -5.57 -7.61
CA GLU A 352 14.12 -6.27 -6.56
C GLU A 352 15.55 -5.74 -6.44
N ARG A 353 16.17 -5.36 -7.56
CA ARG A 353 17.49 -4.74 -7.55
C ARG A 353 17.47 -3.37 -6.85
N TYR A 354 16.51 -2.51 -7.16
CA TYR A 354 16.36 -1.22 -6.48
C TYR A 354 15.92 -1.37 -5.03
N TRP A 355 15.10 -2.36 -4.74
CA TRP A 355 14.71 -2.71 -3.37
C TRP A 355 15.94 -3.07 -2.53
N THR A 356 16.80 -3.96 -3.02
CA THR A 356 18.04 -4.35 -2.35
C THR A 356 18.99 -3.17 -2.15
N GLN A 357 19.11 -2.28 -3.15
CA GLN A 357 19.94 -1.07 -3.03
C GLN A 357 19.40 -0.12 -1.96
N ALA A 358 18.11 0.15 -1.97
CA ALA A 358 17.46 1.02 -1.00
C ALA A 358 17.56 0.46 0.42
N ASP A 359 17.37 -0.85 0.58
CA ASP A 359 17.51 -1.54 1.85
C ASP A 359 18.95 -1.45 2.38
N THR A 360 19.93 -1.66 1.52
CA THR A 360 21.34 -1.50 1.85
C THR A 360 21.67 -0.06 2.29
N GLU A 361 21.11 0.96 1.61
CA GLU A 361 21.30 2.35 2.01
C GLU A 361 20.69 2.64 3.38
N LEU A 362 19.50 2.14 3.68
CA LEU A 362 18.87 2.29 4.99
C LEU A 362 19.70 1.71 6.13
N HIS A 363 20.39 0.61 5.89
CA HIS A 363 21.18 -0.06 6.93
C HIS A 363 22.62 0.45 7.05
N ASN A 364 23.12 1.23 6.05
CA ASN A 364 24.53 1.61 6.01
C ASN A 364 24.79 3.11 5.96
N LYS A 365 23.76 3.97 5.80
CA LYS A 365 23.99 5.41 5.54
C LYS A 365 23.51 6.36 6.63
N ASN A 366 23.16 5.82 7.80
CA ASN A 366 22.75 6.62 8.97
C ASN A 366 21.73 7.72 8.65
N TYR A 367 20.75 7.41 7.78
CA TYR A 367 19.68 8.35 7.47
C TYR A 367 18.84 8.66 8.71
N LYS A 368 18.39 9.88 8.83
CA LYS A 368 17.38 10.27 9.82
C LYS A 368 16.03 10.33 9.12
N ILE A 369 15.09 9.51 9.59
CA ILE A 369 13.75 9.39 9.01
C ILE A 369 12.76 10.01 9.99
N HIS A 370 12.26 11.20 9.64
CA HIS A 370 11.28 11.92 10.45
C HIS A 370 9.87 11.56 10.01
N SER A 371 9.04 11.18 10.97
CA SER A 371 7.64 10.87 10.72
C SER A 371 6.73 12.05 11.06
N THR A 372 5.48 11.95 10.62
CA THR A 372 4.39 12.83 11.03
C THR A 372 3.71 12.38 12.33
N ILE A 373 4.13 11.25 12.87
CA ILE A 373 3.48 10.61 14.01
C ILE A 373 3.73 11.38 15.29
N ASN A 374 2.65 11.86 15.89
CA ASN A 374 2.67 12.43 17.23
C ASN A 374 2.71 11.30 18.27
N LYS A 375 3.78 11.27 19.06
CA LYS A 375 4.03 10.18 20.02
C LYS A 375 2.90 10.02 21.05
N SER A 376 2.42 11.10 21.65
CA SER A 376 1.39 11.06 22.67
C SER A 376 0.06 10.54 22.13
N LEU A 377 -0.33 11.01 20.94
CA LEU A 377 -1.53 10.56 20.25
C LEU A 377 -1.42 9.09 19.83
N TYR A 378 -0.26 8.69 19.27
CA TYR A 378 -0.01 7.31 18.90
C TYR A 378 -0.13 6.34 20.08
N VAL A 379 0.51 6.69 21.20
CA VAL A 379 0.46 5.87 22.41
C VAL A 379 -0.95 5.82 22.98
N ALA A 380 -1.64 6.95 23.04
CA ALA A 380 -3.01 7.02 23.54
C ALA A 380 -3.98 6.19 22.71
N LEU A 381 -3.91 6.29 21.36
CA LEU A 381 -4.76 5.55 20.43
C LEU A 381 -4.54 4.03 20.57
N ASN A 382 -3.27 3.60 20.53
CA ASN A 382 -2.93 2.17 20.65
C ASN A 382 -3.27 1.59 22.03
N LYS A 383 -3.19 2.40 23.09
CA LYS A 383 -3.61 2.00 24.43
C LYS A 383 -5.10 1.67 24.45
N GLN A 384 -5.95 2.52 23.89
CA GLN A 384 -7.39 2.29 23.85
C GLN A 384 -7.75 1.04 23.02
N ALA A 385 -7.13 0.87 21.84
CA ALA A 385 -7.32 -0.31 21.02
C ALA A 385 -6.89 -1.60 21.74
N GLN A 386 -5.79 -1.54 22.47
CA GLN A 386 -5.28 -2.68 23.25
C GLN A 386 -6.16 -3.03 24.46
N GLU A 387 -6.69 -2.03 25.17
CA GLU A 387 -7.58 -2.21 26.32
C GLU A 387 -8.96 -2.73 25.89
N TYR A 388 -9.41 -2.38 24.70
CA TYR A 388 -10.76 -2.74 24.22
C TYR A 388 -10.79 -3.99 23.31
N LYS A 389 -9.64 -4.55 22.92
CA LYS A 389 -9.54 -5.61 21.90
C LYS A 389 -10.39 -6.86 22.18
N ASP A 390 -10.49 -7.24 23.46
CA ASP A 390 -11.22 -8.46 23.86
C ASP A 390 -12.74 -8.25 23.86
N ASN A 391 -13.21 -6.99 23.77
CA ASN A 391 -14.62 -6.62 23.61
C ASN A 391 -15.07 -6.59 22.14
N LEU A 392 -14.15 -6.61 21.19
CA LEU A 392 -14.48 -6.48 19.75
C LEU A 392 -15.21 -7.73 19.21
N GLY A 393 -15.12 -8.86 19.88
CA GLY A 393 -15.76 -10.10 19.48
C GLY A 393 -14.99 -11.33 19.94
N THR A 394 -15.48 -12.50 19.56
CA THR A 394 -14.93 -13.79 19.97
C THR A 394 -13.54 -14.02 19.37
N THR A 395 -12.59 -14.45 20.19
CA THR A 395 -11.33 -14.98 19.69
C THR A 395 -11.52 -16.47 19.34
N HIS A 396 -11.47 -16.79 18.05
CA HIS A 396 -11.57 -18.17 17.58
C HIS A 396 -10.25 -18.91 17.77
N THR A 397 -10.32 -20.21 18.02
CA THR A 397 -9.13 -21.05 18.16
C THR A 397 -9.34 -22.34 17.39
N ASP A 398 -8.56 -22.54 16.32
CA ASP A 398 -8.68 -23.66 15.41
C ASP A 398 -7.36 -24.39 15.23
N ASN A 399 -7.46 -25.62 14.73
CA ASN A 399 -6.33 -26.36 14.22
C ASN A 399 -6.12 -25.97 12.76
N ALA A 400 -4.96 -25.44 12.45
CA ALA A 400 -4.54 -25.15 11.09
C ALA A 400 -3.29 -25.97 10.75
N THR A 401 -3.05 -26.20 9.48
CA THR A 401 -1.81 -26.80 9.03
C THR A 401 -0.77 -25.70 8.85
N ASP A 402 0.33 -25.77 9.59
CA ASP A 402 1.47 -24.86 9.39
C ASP A 402 2.00 -25.04 7.96
N PRO A 403 1.92 -24.05 7.10
CA PRO A 403 2.36 -24.14 5.70
C PRO A 403 3.87 -24.40 5.56
N ASN A 404 4.64 -24.22 6.64
CA ASN A 404 6.11 -24.41 6.63
C ASN A 404 6.51 -25.82 7.03
N THR A 405 5.80 -26.39 7.99
CA THR A 405 6.18 -27.70 8.58
C THR A 405 5.21 -28.82 8.22
N GLY A 406 4.06 -28.51 7.64
CA GLY A 406 2.96 -29.46 7.38
C GLY A 406 2.31 -30.02 8.65
N LYS A 407 2.68 -29.53 9.85
CA LYS A 407 2.15 -30.01 11.11
C LYS A 407 0.86 -29.26 11.50
N SER A 408 -0.03 -29.97 12.16
CA SER A 408 -1.20 -29.30 12.79
C SER A 408 -0.74 -28.41 13.94
N ILE A 409 -1.12 -27.16 13.90
CA ILE A 409 -0.86 -26.15 14.92
C ILE A 409 -2.17 -25.53 15.40
N LYS A 410 -2.20 -25.17 16.67
CA LYS A 410 -3.35 -24.44 17.24
C LYS A 410 -3.17 -22.95 16.98
N VAL A 411 -4.08 -22.35 16.22
CA VAL A 411 -4.05 -20.96 15.84
C VAL A 411 -5.18 -20.20 16.53
N SER A 412 -4.85 -19.05 17.07
CA SER A 412 -5.83 -18.15 17.70
C SER A 412 -6.04 -16.94 16.79
N GLU A 413 -7.29 -16.70 16.38
CA GLU A 413 -7.70 -15.64 15.48
C GLU A 413 -8.65 -14.66 16.19
N PRO A 414 -8.14 -13.54 16.75
CA PRO A 414 -8.94 -12.50 17.37
C PRO A 414 -9.52 -11.56 16.30
N VAL A 415 -10.53 -10.80 16.68
CA VAL A 415 -10.94 -9.63 15.88
C VAL A 415 -9.80 -8.63 15.83
N GLN A 416 -9.44 -8.20 14.63
CA GLN A 416 -8.42 -7.19 14.38
C GLN A 416 -9.03 -5.79 14.37
N ASN A 417 -8.18 -4.79 14.61
CA ASN A 417 -8.50 -3.38 14.43
C ASN A 417 -7.44 -2.69 13.57
N GLY A 418 -7.89 -1.91 12.60
CA GLY A 418 -7.08 -0.95 11.87
C GLY A 418 -7.68 0.44 12.05
N SER A 419 -6.90 1.42 12.53
CA SER A 419 -7.39 2.79 12.70
C SER A 419 -6.36 3.80 12.24
N VAL A 420 -6.82 4.93 11.70
CA VAL A 420 -5.97 6.04 11.23
C VAL A 420 -6.55 7.37 11.70
N LEU A 421 -5.72 8.16 12.37
CA LEU A 421 -5.97 9.55 12.71
C LEU A 421 -5.20 10.46 11.75
N LEU A 422 -5.91 11.25 10.96
CA LEU A 422 -5.39 12.10 9.90
C LEU A 422 -5.68 13.58 10.18
N ASP A 423 -4.70 14.46 9.98
CA ASP A 423 -4.92 15.90 9.89
C ASP A 423 -5.49 16.24 8.50
N ASN A 424 -6.69 16.84 8.49
CA ASN A 424 -7.43 17.08 7.26
C ASN A 424 -6.79 18.14 6.35
N LYS A 425 -6.01 19.08 6.90
CA LYS A 425 -5.44 20.21 6.16
C LYS A 425 -4.12 19.83 5.50
N THR A 426 -3.33 19.04 6.18
CA THR A 426 -1.97 18.70 5.77
C THR A 426 -1.84 17.32 5.16
N GLY A 427 -2.79 16.40 5.43
CA GLY A 427 -2.67 15.00 5.04
C GLY A 427 -1.70 14.20 5.92
N GLN A 428 -1.20 14.77 7.02
CA GLN A 428 -0.34 14.09 7.97
C GLN A 428 -1.09 12.98 8.70
N VAL A 429 -0.53 11.78 8.71
CA VAL A 429 -0.98 10.72 9.61
C VAL A 429 -0.41 11.02 10.99
N LEU A 430 -1.26 11.43 11.92
CA LEU A 430 -0.85 11.80 13.28
C LEU A 430 -0.66 10.59 14.19
N ALA A 431 -1.49 9.57 14.00
CA ALA A 431 -1.44 8.30 14.73
C ALA A 431 -2.17 7.21 13.95
N PHE A 432 -1.89 5.94 14.26
CA PHE A 432 -2.62 4.80 13.70
C PHE A 432 -2.56 3.58 14.63
N VAL A 433 -3.49 2.66 14.46
CA VAL A 433 -3.48 1.30 15.03
C VAL A 433 -3.33 0.32 13.89
N GLY A 434 -2.24 -0.45 13.89
CA GLY A 434 -1.96 -1.41 12.83
C GLY A 434 -2.57 -2.80 13.06
N GLY A 435 -2.99 -3.10 14.30
CA GLY A 435 -3.57 -4.37 14.69
C GLY A 435 -3.55 -4.55 16.21
N VAL A 436 -4.18 -5.61 16.68
CA VAL A 436 -4.32 -5.86 18.14
C VAL A 436 -3.11 -6.54 18.78
N ASN A 437 -2.24 -7.20 17.99
CA ASN A 437 -1.05 -7.86 18.51
C ASN A 437 0.03 -8.05 17.46
N PHE A 438 1.04 -7.17 17.47
CA PHE A 438 2.17 -7.20 16.53
C PHE A 438 2.98 -8.50 16.57
N LYS A 439 3.14 -9.12 17.74
CA LYS A 439 3.88 -10.39 17.86
C LYS A 439 3.16 -11.57 17.21
N LYS A 440 1.82 -11.53 17.15
CA LYS A 440 1.01 -12.57 16.50
C LYS A 440 0.83 -12.32 15.01
N SER A 441 0.57 -11.08 14.61
CA SER A 441 0.40 -10.67 13.22
C SER A 441 1.08 -9.32 12.99
N GLN A 442 2.00 -9.27 12.02
CA GLN A 442 2.66 -8.05 11.60
C GLN A 442 1.92 -7.35 10.46
N ASN A 443 0.79 -7.91 10.01
CA ASN A 443 -0.06 -7.33 9.01
C ASN A 443 -0.62 -5.99 9.49
N ASN A 444 -0.36 -4.91 8.75
CA ASN A 444 -0.80 -3.58 9.13
C ASN A 444 -2.17 -3.27 8.52
N HIS A 445 -3.22 -3.45 9.32
CA HIS A 445 -4.60 -3.23 8.91
C HIS A 445 -4.92 -1.77 8.57
N ALA A 446 -4.12 -0.83 9.05
CA ALA A 446 -4.30 0.60 8.74
C ALA A 446 -3.84 0.96 7.32
N PHE A 447 -2.73 0.34 6.83
CA PHE A 447 -2.06 0.73 5.59
C PHE A 447 -2.09 -0.33 4.50
N ASP A 448 -1.98 -1.62 4.86
CA ASP A 448 -1.67 -2.67 3.89
C ASP A 448 -2.88 -3.55 3.57
N THR A 449 -3.79 -3.72 4.54
CA THR A 449 -4.97 -4.57 4.38
C THR A 449 -6.08 -3.83 3.63
N LYS A 450 -6.50 -4.38 2.51
CA LYS A 450 -7.64 -3.89 1.73
C LYS A 450 -8.88 -4.70 2.05
N ARG A 451 -9.96 -4.02 2.43
CA ARG A 451 -11.23 -4.61 2.84
C ARG A 451 -12.41 -3.94 2.14
N SER A 452 -13.53 -4.63 2.10
CA SER A 452 -14.77 -4.04 1.61
C SER A 452 -15.19 -2.86 2.50
N PRO A 453 -15.38 -1.66 1.95
CA PRO A 453 -15.77 -0.49 2.75
C PRO A 453 -17.22 -0.54 3.21
N GLY A 454 -18.03 -1.48 2.72
CA GLY A 454 -19.46 -1.51 2.98
C GLY A 454 -20.12 -0.17 2.66
N SER A 455 -21.14 0.18 3.41
CA SER A 455 -21.90 1.44 3.24
C SER A 455 -21.11 2.71 3.48
N SER A 456 -19.88 2.65 4.00
CA SER A 456 -19.04 3.85 4.18
C SER A 456 -18.62 4.48 2.85
N ILE A 457 -18.72 3.76 1.74
CA ILE A 457 -18.38 4.29 0.40
C ILE A 457 -19.50 5.17 -0.20
N LYS A 458 -20.74 5.03 0.28
CA LYS A 458 -21.93 5.74 -0.29
C LYS A 458 -21.73 7.24 -0.50
N PRO A 459 -21.24 8.01 0.50
CA PRO A 459 -21.02 9.44 0.33
C PRO A 459 -20.03 9.77 -0.77
N LEU A 460 -18.98 8.94 -0.93
CA LEU A 460 -17.86 9.18 -1.83
C LEU A 460 -18.20 8.91 -3.29
N ILE A 461 -18.83 7.76 -3.55
CA ILE A 461 -19.05 7.25 -4.91
C ILE A 461 -20.41 7.66 -5.50
N THR A 462 -21.40 7.97 -4.65
CA THR A 462 -22.80 8.17 -5.07
C THR A 462 -23.31 9.56 -4.75
N PHE A 463 -23.38 9.92 -3.47
CA PHE A 463 -24.09 11.13 -3.03
C PHE A 463 -23.33 12.41 -3.35
N ALA A 464 -22.02 12.48 -3.09
CA ALA A 464 -21.24 13.67 -3.42
C ALA A 464 -21.15 13.91 -4.94
N PRO A 465 -20.90 12.89 -5.78
CA PRO A 465 -21.01 13.06 -7.24
C PRO A 465 -22.40 13.51 -7.71
N ALA A 466 -23.49 13.00 -7.13
CA ALA A 466 -24.84 13.41 -7.47
C ALA A 466 -25.10 14.89 -7.18
N ILE A 467 -24.69 15.37 -5.99
CA ILE A 467 -24.82 16.78 -5.58
C ILE A 467 -23.89 17.69 -6.40
N GLU A 468 -22.66 17.26 -6.67
CA GLU A 468 -21.68 18.03 -7.44
C GLU A 468 -22.18 18.32 -8.86
N ASN A 469 -22.92 17.37 -9.45
CA ASN A 469 -23.50 17.49 -10.77
C ASN A 469 -24.91 18.11 -10.77
N GLY A 470 -25.45 18.52 -9.62
CA GLY A 470 -26.75 19.18 -9.51
C GLY A 470 -27.96 18.27 -9.71
N LEU A 471 -27.78 16.95 -9.65
CA LEU A 471 -28.81 15.96 -9.89
C LEU A 471 -29.79 15.82 -8.71
N ILE A 472 -29.28 16.08 -7.48
CA ILE A 472 -30.08 16.04 -6.25
C ILE A 472 -29.70 17.17 -5.29
N GLY A 473 -30.64 17.47 -4.41
CA GLY A 473 -30.43 18.20 -3.16
C GLY A 473 -30.56 17.30 -1.95
N SER A 474 -30.39 17.87 -0.77
CA SER A 474 -30.36 17.08 0.48
C SER A 474 -31.71 16.41 0.82
N GLN A 475 -32.82 16.92 0.29
CA GLN A 475 -34.19 16.40 0.51
C GLN A 475 -34.78 15.77 -0.75
N SER A 476 -34.02 15.55 -1.81
CA SER A 476 -34.52 14.84 -2.99
C SER A 476 -34.94 13.42 -2.62
N MET A 477 -36.11 12.98 -3.05
CA MET A 477 -36.67 11.68 -2.69
C MET A 477 -36.09 10.57 -3.56
N LEU A 478 -35.83 9.45 -2.92
CA LEU A 478 -35.33 8.19 -3.49
C LEU A 478 -36.34 7.09 -3.14
N ALA A 479 -36.56 6.17 -4.06
CA ALA A 479 -37.50 5.08 -3.85
C ALA A 479 -36.84 3.95 -3.02
N ASP A 480 -37.51 3.57 -1.94
CA ASP A 480 -37.19 2.37 -1.15
C ASP A 480 -38.30 1.33 -1.28
N PHE A 481 -38.33 0.66 -2.41
CA PHE A 481 -39.28 -0.40 -2.73
C PHE A 481 -38.51 -1.58 -3.34
N LYS A 482 -39.04 -2.79 -3.14
CA LYS A 482 -38.47 -4.00 -3.74
C LYS A 482 -38.22 -3.77 -5.25
N THR A 483 -36.95 -3.83 -5.65
CA THR A 483 -36.54 -3.54 -7.01
C THR A 483 -35.49 -4.55 -7.50
N SER A 484 -35.38 -4.71 -8.81
CA SER A 484 -34.40 -5.57 -9.45
C SER A 484 -33.81 -4.89 -10.66
N PHE A 485 -32.51 -4.99 -10.83
CA PHE A 485 -31.74 -4.49 -11.96
C PHE A 485 -31.12 -5.68 -12.69
N LYS A 486 -31.80 -6.20 -13.71
CA LYS A 486 -31.41 -7.46 -14.39
C LYS A 486 -31.32 -8.61 -13.35
N LYS A 487 -30.11 -9.11 -13.08
CA LYS A 487 -29.85 -10.21 -12.12
C LYS A 487 -29.52 -9.70 -10.70
N TYR A 488 -29.51 -8.41 -10.45
CA TYR A 488 -29.16 -7.82 -9.15
C TYR A 488 -30.38 -7.26 -8.45
N SER A 489 -30.65 -7.73 -7.25
CA SER A 489 -31.78 -7.28 -6.41
C SER A 489 -31.22 -6.89 -5.03
N PRO A 490 -31.01 -5.57 -4.79
CA PRO A 490 -30.57 -5.11 -3.49
C PRO A 490 -31.66 -5.30 -2.42
N THR A 491 -31.22 -5.52 -1.18
CA THR A 491 -32.03 -5.48 0.04
C THR A 491 -31.46 -4.48 1.03
N ASP A 492 -32.27 -3.98 1.94
CA ASP A 492 -31.78 -3.17 3.05
C ASP A 492 -31.28 -4.07 4.20
N TYR A 493 -30.66 -3.42 5.20
CA TYR A 493 -30.14 -4.15 6.35
C TYR A 493 -31.25 -4.91 7.08
N GLY A 494 -31.03 -6.16 7.44
CA GLY A 494 -32.03 -7.02 8.06
C GLY A 494 -33.18 -7.42 7.11
N GLU A 495 -33.01 -7.26 5.78
CA GLU A 495 -34.00 -7.53 4.74
C GLU A 495 -35.29 -6.68 4.81
N THR A 496 -35.30 -5.67 5.67
CA THR A 496 -36.43 -4.75 5.82
C THR A 496 -36.43 -3.71 4.72
N ILE A 497 -37.56 -3.60 4.01
CA ILE A 497 -37.79 -2.58 2.96
C ILE A 497 -38.85 -1.64 3.50
N GLN A 498 -38.59 -0.33 3.49
CA GLN A 498 -39.49 0.65 4.09
C GLN A 498 -40.77 0.90 3.27
N ASN A 499 -40.78 0.48 2.01
CA ASN A 499 -41.91 0.64 1.08
C ASN A 499 -42.40 2.08 0.99
N ARG A 500 -41.47 3.06 0.99
CA ARG A 500 -41.80 4.49 0.87
C ARG A 500 -40.70 5.21 0.08
N PHE A 501 -40.95 6.47 -0.22
CA PHE A 501 -39.94 7.38 -0.71
C PHE A 501 -39.20 8.00 0.48
N ILE A 502 -37.86 8.05 0.40
CA ILE A 502 -36.99 8.46 1.48
C ILE A 502 -36.07 9.57 0.99
N SER A 503 -35.88 10.62 1.77
CA SER A 503 -35.00 11.71 1.36
C SER A 503 -33.52 11.21 1.24
N ALA A 504 -32.75 11.86 0.36
CA ALA A 504 -31.33 11.60 0.22
C ALA A 504 -30.56 11.76 1.55
N ARG A 505 -30.99 12.71 2.40
CA ARG A 505 -30.46 12.89 3.75
C ARG A 505 -30.72 11.67 4.61
N GLU A 506 -31.94 11.27 4.76
CA GLU A 506 -32.37 10.14 5.58
C GLU A 506 -31.75 8.82 5.08
N THR A 507 -31.62 8.69 3.74
CA THR A 507 -30.92 7.54 3.14
C THR A 507 -29.47 7.40 3.64
N LEU A 508 -28.76 8.51 3.83
CA LEU A 508 -27.40 8.49 4.40
C LEU A 508 -27.43 8.34 5.92
N GLU A 509 -28.37 8.98 6.61
CA GLU A 509 -28.52 8.93 8.07
C GLU A 509 -28.75 7.49 8.54
N GLU A 510 -29.68 6.76 7.90
CA GLU A 510 -30.04 5.37 8.22
C GLU A 510 -29.31 4.34 7.35
N SER A 511 -28.52 4.80 6.41
CA SER A 511 -27.70 3.93 5.55
C SER A 511 -28.48 2.98 4.64
N TYR A 512 -29.70 3.33 4.19
CA TYR A 512 -30.52 2.49 3.32
C TYR A 512 -29.80 2.12 2.00
N ASN A 513 -29.99 0.90 1.56
CA ASN A 513 -29.29 0.31 0.41
C ASN A 513 -30.03 0.53 -0.91
N ILE A 514 -31.32 0.19 -0.95
CA ILE A 514 -32.13 0.26 -2.17
C ILE A 514 -32.16 1.69 -2.72
N PRO A 515 -32.44 2.75 -1.90
CA PRO A 515 -32.38 4.14 -2.37
C PRO A 515 -31.01 4.55 -2.89
N SER A 516 -29.92 4.08 -2.23
CA SER A 516 -28.54 4.34 -2.67
C SER A 516 -28.24 3.72 -4.02
N VAL A 517 -28.71 2.49 -4.28
CA VAL A 517 -28.55 1.80 -5.57
C VAL A 517 -29.37 2.49 -6.65
N ASN A 518 -30.61 2.93 -6.35
CA ASN A 518 -31.42 3.72 -7.26
C ASN A 518 -30.70 5.01 -7.67
N LEU A 519 -30.12 5.71 -6.71
CA LEU A 519 -29.36 6.94 -6.97
C LEU A 519 -28.10 6.66 -7.80
N TYR A 520 -27.33 5.60 -7.46
CA TYR A 520 -26.14 5.25 -8.23
C TYR A 520 -26.47 4.90 -9.68
N ASN A 521 -27.53 4.11 -9.89
CA ASN A 521 -28.01 3.82 -11.24
C ASN A 521 -28.40 5.08 -12.00
N TYR A 522 -29.11 6.01 -11.31
CA TYR A 522 -29.54 7.27 -11.88
C TYR A 522 -28.37 8.17 -12.30
N ILE A 523 -27.37 8.36 -11.44
CA ILE A 523 -26.20 9.19 -11.80
C ILE A 523 -25.40 8.61 -12.96
N ARG A 524 -25.27 7.28 -13.04
CA ARG A 524 -24.64 6.62 -14.19
C ARG A 524 -25.40 6.86 -15.49
N GLN A 525 -26.73 6.79 -15.47
CA GLN A 525 -27.57 7.08 -16.63
C GLN A 525 -27.45 8.54 -17.08
N HIS A 526 -27.08 9.45 -16.17
CA HIS A 526 -26.84 10.87 -16.46
C HIS A 526 -25.34 11.19 -16.74
N GLY A 527 -24.52 10.17 -17.03
CA GLY A 527 -23.14 10.35 -17.46
C GLY A 527 -22.19 10.82 -16.37
N VAL A 528 -22.53 10.65 -15.08
CA VAL A 528 -21.61 10.96 -13.98
C VAL A 528 -20.56 9.87 -13.86
N ASP A 529 -19.31 10.25 -14.02
CA ASP A 529 -18.14 9.40 -13.87
C ASP A 529 -17.67 9.37 -12.41
N SER A 530 -18.14 8.37 -11.64
CA SER A 530 -17.75 8.22 -10.23
C SER A 530 -16.28 7.82 -10.06
N GLU A 531 -15.67 7.13 -11.04
CA GLU A 531 -14.26 6.75 -11.04
C GLU A 531 -13.37 7.98 -10.95
N LYS A 532 -13.67 9.01 -11.73
CA LYS A 532 -12.93 10.27 -11.71
C LYS A 532 -12.87 10.91 -10.32
N TYR A 533 -13.92 10.82 -9.53
CA TYR A 533 -13.95 11.35 -8.15
C TYR A 533 -13.16 10.45 -7.22
N MET A 534 -13.36 9.13 -7.30
CA MET A 534 -12.67 8.16 -6.45
C MET A 534 -11.15 8.17 -6.68
N SER A 535 -10.72 8.17 -7.95
CA SER A 535 -9.29 8.24 -8.32
C SER A 535 -8.60 9.51 -7.80
N LYS A 536 -9.29 10.66 -7.82
CA LYS A 536 -8.78 11.90 -7.24
C LYS A 536 -8.65 11.88 -5.72
N MET A 537 -9.29 10.93 -5.06
CA MET A 537 -9.18 10.68 -3.61
C MET A 537 -8.23 9.50 -3.30
N GLY A 538 -7.44 9.04 -4.28
CA GLY A 538 -6.49 7.95 -4.10
C GLY A 538 -7.11 6.56 -3.99
N ILE A 539 -8.39 6.40 -4.36
CA ILE A 539 -9.07 5.10 -4.39
C ILE A 539 -9.22 4.65 -5.84
N HIS A 540 -8.50 3.58 -6.18
CA HIS A 540 -8.49 3.00 -7.52
C HIS A 540 -9.14 1.62 -7.48
N LEU A 541 -10.34 1.53 -8.00
CA LEU A 541 -11.05 0.28 -8.23
C LEU A 541 -10.99 -0.04 -9.73
N SER A 542 -11.33 -1.25 -10.12
CA SER A 542 -11.33 -1.61 -11.55
C SER A 542 -12.57 -1.06 -12.27
N ASP A 543 -12.45 -0.80 -13.58
CA ASP A 543 -13.55 -0.35 -14.44
C ASP A 543 -14.77 -1.27 -14.35
N LYS A 544 -14.53 -2.58 -14.20
CA LYS A 544 -15.58 -3.59 -14.05
C LYS A 544 -16.39 -3.38 -12.77
N GLU A 545 -15.75 -2.93 -11.68
CA GLU A 545 -16.42 -2.70 -10.41
C GLU A 545 -17.34 -1.47 -10.50
N TYR A 546 -16.90 -0.39 -11.15
CA TYR A 546 -17.76 0.78 -11.38
C TYR A 546 -18.99 0.49 -12.25
N GLN A 547 -18.97 -0.60 -13.03
CA GLN A 547 -20.11 -1.05 -13.80
C GLN A 547 -21.14 -1.82 -12.97
N GLN A 548 -20.81 -2.26 -11.78
CA GLN A 548 -21.69 -3.01 -10.88
C GLN A 548 -22.47 -2.05 -9.97
N LEU A 549 -23.78 -2.21 -9.87
CA LEU A 549 -24.60 -1.38 -8.98
C LEU A 549 -24.29 -1.61 -7.51
N GLY A 550 -23.85 -2.80 -7.13
CA GLY A 550 -23.46 -3.15 -5.77
C GLY A 550 -22.24 -2.39 -5.25
N ILE A 551 -21.49 -1.71 -6.12
CA ILE A 551 -20.32 -0.93 -5.72
C ILE A 551 -20.69 0.21 -4.75
N THR A 552 -21.90 0.81 -4.90
CA THR A 552 -22.38 1.84 -3.98
C THR A 552 -22.59 1.33 -2.55
N LEU A 553 -22.69 0.00 -2.38
CA LEU A 553 -22.82 -0.67 -1.08
C LEU A 553 -21.49 -1.23 -0.58
N GLY A 554 -20.40 -0.95 -1.31
CA GLY A 554 -19.06 -1.46 -0.98
C GLY A 554 -18.74 -2.83 -1.54
N GLY A 555 -19.55 -3.37 -2.45
CA GLY A 555 -19.31 -4.63 -3.14
C GLY A 555 -18.11 -4.51 -4.10
N THR A 556 -16.91 -4.62 -3.58
CA THR A 556 -15.64 -4.50 -4.31
C THR A 556 -14.73 -5.68 -4.02
N ALA A 557 -14.11 -6.21 -5.06
CA ALA A 557 -13.05 -7.22 -4.96
C ALA A 557 -11.69 -6.56 -4.68
N SER A 558 -11.49 -5.32 -5.15
CA SER A 558 -10.25 -4.56 -4.95
C SER A 558 -10.07 -4.11 -3.50
N GLY A 559 -11.15 -3.80 -2.79
CA GLY A 559 -11.12 -3.29 -1.43
C GLY A 559 -10.41 -1.94 -1.28
N VAL A 560 -10.48 -1.39 -0.07
CA VAL A 560 -9.83 -0.13 0.31
C VAL A 560 -9.11 -0.31 1.65
N THR A 561 -8.04 0.49 1.87
CA THR A 561 -7.37 0.54 3.18
C THR A 561 -8.04 1.55 4.11
N VAL A 562 -7.76 1.45 5.41
CA VAL A 562 -8.26 2.42 6.39
C VAL A 562 -7.71 3.82 6.10
N LEU A 563 -6.45 3.90 5.71
CA LEU A 563 -5.82 5.15 5.28
C LEU A 563 -6.54 5.79 4.08
N GLN A 564 -6.91 5.00 3.07
CA GLN A 564 -7.65 5.50 1.91
C GLN A 564 -9.03 6.04 2.28
N GLN A 565 -9.75 5.35 3.17
CA GLN A 565 -11.05 5.83 3.67
C GLN A 565 -10.90 7.12 4.48
N ALA A 566 -9.95 7.17 5.42
CA ALA A 566 -9.68 8.39 6.18
C ALA A 566 -9.37 9.57 5.27
N SER A 567 -8.48 9.37 4.29
CA SER A 567 -8.07 10.40 3.34
C SER A 567 -9.20 10.84 2.41
N ALA A 568 -10.05 9.91 1.96
CA ALA A 568 -11.20 10.25 1.13
C ALA A 568 -12.23 11.09 1.91
N PHE A 569 -12.52 10.75 3.16
CA PHE A 569 -13.44 11.51 4.01
C PHE A 569 -12.88 12.88 4.40
N SER A 570 -11.56 13.02 4.60
CA SER A 570 -10.90 14.30 4.88
C SER A 570 -11.16 15.33 3.77
N THR A 571 -11.43 14.88 2.55
CA THR A 571 -11.78 15.75 1.43
C THR A 571 -13.02 16.59 1.74
N PHE A 572 -14.02 16.04 2.41
CA PHE A 572 -15.23 16.80 2.80
C PHE A 572 -14.89 17.82 3.89
N ALA A 573 -14.09 17.43 4.89
CA ALA A 573 -13.62 18.34 5.95
C ALA A 573 -12.82 19.50 5.36
N ASN A 574 -11.97 19.22 4.39
CA ASN A 574 -11.09 20.19 3.74
C ASN A 574 -11.73 20.87 2.52
N LYS A 575 -13.03 21.16 2.62
CA LYS A 575 -13.78 21.96 1.64
C LYS A 575 -13.69 21.44 0.20
N GLY A 576 -13.59 20.11 0.02
CA GLY A 576 -13.54 19.43 -1.27
C GLY A 576 -12.13 19.31 -1.89
N VAL A 577 -11.11 19.61 -1.14
CA VAL A 577 -9.70 19.42 -1.55
C VAL A 577 -9.15 18.17 -0.86
N HIS A 578 -8.78 17.20 -1.65
CA HIS A 578 -8.02 16.04 -1.20
C HIS A 578 -6.55 16.44 -1.05
N VAL A 579 -5.93 16.00 0.04
CA VAL A 579 -4.49 16.10 0.28
C VAL A 579 -3.96 14.68 0.41
N ASP A 580 -2.92 14.35 -0.36
CA ASP A 580 -2.34 13.01 -0.34
C ASP A 580 -1.81 12.70 1.07
N PRO A 581 -2.23 11.59 1.69
CA PRO A 581 -1.80 11.26 3.05
C PRO A 581 -0.36 10.78 3.08
N TYR A 582 0.37 11.14 4.13
CA TYR A 582 1.75 10.71 4.32
C TYR A 582 2.12 10.51 5.78
N VAL A 583 3.14 9.66 6.00
CA VAL A 583 3.64 9.33 7.34
C VAL A 583 5.12 9.66 7.51
N VAL A 584 5.89 9.79 6.41
CA VAL A 584 7.29 10.25 6.43
C VAL A 584 7.32 11.69 5.93
N SER A 585 7.73 12.61 6.79
CA SER A 585 7.84 14.04 6.46
C SER A 585 9.15 14.37 5.78
N GLU A 586 10.24 13.74 6.22
CA GLU A 586 11.59 14.08 5.77
C GLU A 586 12.53 12.87 5.95
N VAL A 587 13.49 12.74 5.04
CA VAL A 587 14.64 11.85 5.17
C VAL A 587 15.88 12.67 4.91
N THR A 588 16.80 12.75 5.88
CA THR A 588 18.08 13.46 5.73
C THR A 588 19.24 12.48 5.82
N ASP A 589 20.36 12.86 5.21
CA ASP A 589 21.63 12.18 5.41
C ASP A 589 22.30 12.63 6.73
N PRO A 590 23.44 12.04 7.12
CA PRO A 590 24.16 12.44 8.34
C PRO A 590 24.60 13.89 8.37
N SER A 591 24.85 14.51 7.20
CA SER A 591 25.24 15.93 7.07
C SER A 591 24.06 16.89 7.27
N GLY A 592 22.82 16.36 7.32
CA GLY A 592 21.61 17.15 7.38
C GLY A 592 21.06 17.55 6.01
N THR A 593 21.61 17.01 4.91
CA THR A 593 21.10 17.26 3.56
C THR A 593 19.79 16.49 3.33
N ASP A 594 18.79 17.17 2.76
CA ASP A 594 17.51 16.57 2.42
C ASP A 594 17.65 15.53 1.30
N ILE A 595 17.48 14.27 1.65
CA ILE A 595 17.30 13.16 0.70
C ILE A 595 15.88 13.16 0.15
N TYR A 596 14.94 13.45 1.03
CA TYR A 596 13.51 13.59 0.74
C TYR A 596 12.90 14.58 1.71
N LYS A 597 12.06 15.44 1.18
CA LYS A 597 11.15 16.26 1.96
C LYS A 597 9.77 16.18 1.34
N HIS A 598 8.76 15.91 2.16
CA HIS A 598 7.39 15.81 1.66
C HIS A 598 6.97 17.14 1.01
N LYS A 599 6.28 17.01 -0.12
CA LYS A 599 5.65 18.14 -0.80
C LYS A 599 4.16 17.89 -0.88
N ASP A 600 3.40 18.81 -0.36
CA ASP A 600 1.94 18.75 -0.39
C ASP A 600 1.44 18.54 -1.83
N SER A 601 0.61 17.52 -2.00
CA SER A 601 -0.14 17.28 -3.22
C SER A 601 -1.62 17.52 -2.92
N ARG A 602 -2.20 18.52 -3.57
CA ARG A 602 -3.57 18.99 -3.32
C ARG A 602 -4.39 18.87 -4.58
N THR A 603 -5.49 18.14 -4.52
CA THR A 603 -6.38 17.91 -5.66
C THR A 603 -7.80 18.36 -5.34
N ARG A 604 -8.38 19.24 -6.16
CA ARG A 604 -9.81 19.58 -6.07
C ARG A 604 -10.64 18.40 -6.57
N VAL A 605 -11.42 17.80 -5.67
CA VAL A 605 -12.34 16.68 -5.97
C VAL A 605 -13.75 17.21 -6.10
N PHE A 606 -14.23 17.90 -5.08
CA PHE A 606 -15.56 18.49 -5.01
C PHE A 606 -15.50 20.00 -4.79
N SER A 607 -16.59 20.67 -5.08
CA SER A 607 -16.78 22.06 -4.68
C SER A 607 -16.89 22.18 -3.15
N LYS A 608 -16.60 23.36 -2.62
CA LYS A 608 -16.82 23.67 -1.20
C LYS A 608 -18.30 23.57 -0.82
N GLN A 609 -19.18 23.79 -1.78
CA GLN A 609 -20.63 23.72 -1.61
C GLN A 609 -21.09 22.27 -1.43
N THR A 610 -20.67 21.37 -2.33
CA THR A 610 -20.96 19.93 -2.21
C THR A 610 -20.41 19.37 -0.91
N SER A 611 -19.18 19.72 -0.55
CA SER A 611 -18.58 19.28 0.71
C SER A 611 -19.36 19.72 1.93
N TYR A 612 -19.87 20.97 1.95
CA TYR A 612 -20.72 21.46 3.01
C TYR A 612 -22.05 20.69 3.09
N ILE A 613 -22.71 20.45 1.95
CA ILE A 613 -23.97 19.72 1.91
C ILE A 613 -23.78 18.29 2.41
N ILE A 614 -22.74 17.61 1.96
CA ILE A 614 -22.42 16.23 2.40
C ILE A 614 -22.09 16.21 3.90
N LYS A 615 -21.27 17.13 4.43
CA LYS A 615 -21.02 17.23 5.87
C LYS A 615 -22.30 17.42 6.67
N ASN A 616 -23.18 18.28 6.18
CA ASN A 616 -24.45 18.55 6.82
C ASN A 616 -25.40 17.34 6.83
N MET A 617 -25.37 16.52 5.76
CA MET A 617 -26.12 15.24 5.72
C MET A 617 -25.47 14.21 6.64
N LEU A 618 -24.15 14.05 6.59
CA LEU A 618 -23.41 13.08 7.42
C LEU A 618 -23.38 13.43 8.92
N HIS A 619 -23.62 14.69 9.28
CA HIS A 619 -23.86 15.07 10.67
C HIS A 619 -25.14 14.43 11.21
N GLY A 620 -26.15 14.23 10.37
CA GLY A 620 -27.35 13.50 10.73
C GLY A 620 -27.08 12.04 11.15
N VAL A 621 -26.11 11.38 10.54
CA VAL A 621 -25.66 10.01 10.93
C VAL A 621 -25.26 9.95 12.40
N VAL A 622 -24.56 11.01 12.89
CA VAL A 622 -24.05 11.09 14.26
C VAL A 622 -25.12 11.56 15.25
N THR A 623 -26.08 12.36 14.80
CA THR A 623 -27.06 12.98 15.72
C THR A 623 -28.36 12.19 15.87
N LYS A 624 -28.76 11.43 14.85
CA LYS A 624 -30.03 10.68 14.85
C LYS A 624 -30.00 9.37 14.06
N GLY A 625 -28.97 9.13 13.24
CA GLY A 625 -28.85 7.94 12.42
C GLY A 625 -28.00 6.85 13.08
N THR A 626 -27.38 6.03 12.25
CA THR A 626 -26.66 4.80 12.64
C THR A 626 -25.47 5.00 13.60
N ALA A 627 -25.07 6.24 13.89
CA ALA A 627 -23.99 6.55 14.85
C ALA A 627 -24.44 7.51 15.97
N SER A 628 -25.74 7.53 16.28
CA SER A 628 -26.30 8.43 17.31
C SER A 628 -25.81 8.13 18.73
N ALA A 629 -25.36 6.90 19.01
CA ALA A 629 -24.75 6.49 20.28
C ALA A 629 -23.53 7.34 20.66
N LEU A 630 -22.79 7.86 19.69
CA LEU A 630 -21.63 8.73 19.91
C LEU A 630 -21.95 10.01 20.70
N SER A 631 -23.21 10.45 20.71
CA SER A 631 -23.66 11.59 21.51
C SER A 631 -23.54 11.34 23.03
N TYR A 632 -23.55 10.08 23.44
CA TYR A 632 -23.41 9.63 24.85
C TYR A 632 -22.00 9.14 25.16
N GLU A 633 -21.29 8.61 24.19
CA GLU A 633 -19.98 7.99 24.35
C GLU A 633 -18.82 9.00 24.26
N ALA A 634 -19.01 10.10 23.55
CA ALA A 634 -18.01 11.14 23.36
C ALA A 634 -17.92 12.08 24.55
N ASN A 635 -16.72 12.27 25.10
CA ASN A 635 -16.43 13.25 26.16
C ASN A 635 -16.21 14.68 25.63
N PHE A 636 -16.60 14.92 24.39
CA PHE A 636 -16.48 16.20 23.68
C PHE A 636 -17.76 16.50 22.88
N SER A 637 -17.91 17.72 22.45
CA SER A 637 -19.09 18.14 21.69
C SER A 637 -19.14 17.49 20.30
N THR A 638 -20.19 16.73 20.02
CA THR A 638 -20.45 16.11 18.71
C THR A 638 -21.12 17.04 17.71
N LYS A 639 -21.41 18.30 18.09
CA LYS A 639 -22.10 19.33 17.28
C LYS A 639 -21.49 19.55 15.89
N ASN A 640 -20.18 19.38 15.79
CA ASN A 640 -19.43 19.58 14.55
C ASN A 640 -18.75 18.28 14.08
N LEU A 641 -19.25 17.14 14.53
CA LEU A 641 -18.85 15.82 14.08
C LEU A 641 -19.77 15.37 12.95
N PHE A 642 -19.18 14.78 11.92
CA PHE A 642 -19.91 14.09 10.87
C PHE A 642 -19.22 12.76 10.61
N GLY A 643 -19.97 11.76 10.18
CA GLY A 643 -19.38 10.44 10.00
C GLY A 643 -20.25 9.50 9.19
N LYS A 644 -19.75 8.28 8.99
CA LYS A 644 -20.47 7.23 8.30
C LYS A 644 -20.04 5.86 8.82
N THR A 645 -21.03 5.02 9.09
CA THR A 645 -20.87 3.60 9.37
C THR A 645 -20.74 2.80 8.08
N GLY A 646 -20.07 1.67 8.14
CA GLY A 646 -19.97 0.73 7.04
C GLY A 646 -19.99 -0.70 7.57
N THR A 647 -20.81 -1.54 6.98
CA THR A 647 -20.85 -2.97 7.27
C THR A 647 -20.86 -3.72 5.95
N SER A 648 -19.97 -4.69 5.78
CA SER A 648 -19.98 -5.55 4.60
C SER A 648 -20.93 -6.73 4.81
N ASN A 649 -21.22 -7.45 3.72
CA ASN A 649 -22.05 -8.66 3.77
C ASN A 649 -21.49 -9.64 4.81
N ASP A 650 -22.40 -10.36 5.46
CA ASP A 650 -22.09 -11.37 6.47
C ASP A 650 -21.28 -10.82 7.67
N TYR A 651 -21.32 -9.52 7.92
CA TYR A 651 -20.56 -8.86 9.01
C TYR A 651 -19.06 -9.14 8.97
N ARG A 652 -18.45 -9.28 7.80
CA ARG A 652 -17.01 -9.54 7.68
C ARG A 652 -16.16 -8.34 8.02
N ASP A 653 -16.66 -7.15 7.72
CA ASP A 653 -16.02 -5.87 7.94
C ASP A 653 -16.99 -4.91 8.59
N ASN A 654 -16.53 -4.22 9.59
CA ASN A 654 -17.25 -3.10 10.16
C ASN A 654 -16.36 -1.86 10.19
N TRP A 655 -16.95 -0.73 9.82
CA TRP A 655 -16.27 0.56 9.67
C TRP A 655 -17.01 1.65 10.40
N PHE A 656 -16.26 2.56 10.99
CA PHE A 656 -16.76 3.88 11.33
C PHE A 656 -15.70 4.93 10.99
N ILE A 657 -16.10 5.93 10.21
CA ILE A 657 -15.26 7.09 9.87
C ILE A 657 -15.94 8.32 10.44
N GLY A 658 -15.32 8.92 11.44
CA GLY A 658 -15.76 10.16 12.06
C GLY A 658 -14.77 11.29 11.74
N SER A 659 -15.30 12.47 11.43
CA SER A 659 -14.49 13.61 11.01
C SER A 659 -15.04 14.92 11.55
N THR A 660 -14.13 15.83 11.89
CA THR A 660 -14.40 17.25 12.15
C THR A 660 -13.71 18.09 11.08
N ASP A 661 -13.69 19.41 11.21
CA ASP A 661 -12.88 20.24 10.30
C ASP A 661 -11.35 20.11 10.55
N GLY A 662 -10.93 19.61 11.72
CA GLY A 662 -9.52 19.42 12.06
C GLY A 662 -8.96 18.07 11.63
N MET A 663 -9.66 16.99 12.00
CA MET A 663 -9.17 15.62 11.83
C MET A 663 -10.21 14.69 11.21
N THR A 664 -9.72 13.57 10.69
CA THR A 664 -10.51 12.37 10.38
C THR A 664 -9.92 11.18 11.12
N LEU A 665 -10.74 10.49 11.91
CA LEU A 665 -10.42 9.21 12.52
C LEU A 665 -11.27 8.13 11.85
N ALA A 666 -10.62 7.19 11.17
CA ALA A 666 -11.26 6.02 10.60
C ALA A 666 -10.90 4.79 11.43
N SER A 667 -11.88 3.93 11.71
CA SER A 667 -11.72 2.65 12.39
C SER A 667 -12.36 1.53 11.58
N TRP A 668 -11.66 0.43 11.46
CA TRP A 668 -12.13 -0.83 10.89
C TRP A 668 -11.90 -1.96 11.90
N ILE A 669 -12.83 -2.89 11.96
CA ILE A 669 -12.68 -4.16 12.67
C ILE A 669 -13.11 -5.33 11.79
N GLY A 670 -12.49 -6.50 11.98
CA GLY A 670 -12.79 -7.73 11.23
C GLY A 670 -11.80 -8.85 11.53
N TYR A 671 -12.06 -10.05 11.02
CA TYR A 671 -11.14 -11.17 11.11
C TYR A 671 -10.20 -11.22 9.89
N ASP A 672 -8.98 -11.71 10.10
CA ASP A 672 -8.00 -11.90 9.02
C ASP A 672 -8.35 -13.10 8.12
N ASN A 673 -8.94 -14.14 8.68
CA ASN A 673 -9.32 -15.39 7.99
C ASN A 673 -8.13 -16.05 7.26
N PHE A 674 -6.95 -16.07 7.90
CA PHE A 674 -5.69 -16.53 7.30
C PHE A 674 -5.71 -17.98 6.82
N TYR A 675 -6.55 -18.82 7.43
CA TYR A 675 -6.56 -20.25 7.17
C TYR A 675 -7.80 -20.71 6.39
N GLY A 676 -8.46 -19.80 5.67
CA GLY A 676 -9.66 -20.09 4.88
C GLY A 676 -10.93 -20.20 5.73
N ASN A 677 -10.85 -19.91 7.02
CA ASN A 677 -12.01 -19.81 7.91
C ASN A 677 -12.81 -18.55 7.53
N ASN A 678 -14.13 -18.65 7.58
CA ASN A 678 -15.03 -17.55 7.26
C ASN A 678 -15.69 -17.04 8.54
N TYR A 679 -14.88 -16.55 9.49
CA TYR A 679 -15.42 -15.92 10.70
C TYR A 679 -16.04 -14.57 10.37
N ASN A 680 -17.20 -14.36 10.98
CA ASN A 680 -17.98 -13.14 10.86
C ASN A 680 -18.05 -12.44 12.21
N LEU A 681 -18.11 -11.13 12.19
CA LEU A 681 -18.37 -10.34 13.39
C LEU A 681 -19.81 -10.59 13.88
N SER A 682 -20.07 -10.22 15.12
CA SER A 682 -21.42 -10.23 15.68
C SER A 682 -22.31 -9.13 15.09
N SER A 683 -23.62 -9.27 15.20
CA SER A 683 -24.59 -8.30 14.70
C SER A 683 -24.47 -6.92 15.37
N ASN A 684 -23.93 -6.85 16.60
CA ASN A 684 -23.66 -5.60 17.32
C ASN A 684 -22.26 -5.00 17.03
N SER A 685 -21.54 -5.52 16.05
CA SER A 685 -20.18 -5.06 15.73
C SER A 685 -20.12 -3.56 15.37
N THR A 686 -21.21 -3.01 14.89
CA THR A 686 -21.31 -1.57 14.60
C THR A 686 -21.22 -0.74 15.88
N ASP A 687 -21.90 -1.14 16.93
CA ASP A 687 -21.85 -0.47 18.23
C ASP A 687 -20.47 -0.64 18.87
N LEU A 688 -19.93 -1.86 18.84
CA LEU A 688 -18.57 -2.13 19.38
C LEU A 688 -17.48 -1.31 18.69
N ASN A 689 -17.55 -1.14 17.37
CA ASN A 689 -16.59 -0.31 16.66
C ASN A 689 -16.78 1.18 16.93
N GLN A 690 -18.02 1.65 17.10
CA GLN A 690 -18.30 3.03 17.49
C GLN A 690 -17.81 3.33 18.91
N GLU A 691 -18.02 2.42 19.85
CA GLU A 691 -17.49 2.54 21.21
C GLU A 691 -15.97 2.59 21.23
N LEU A 692 -15.30 1.70 20.46
CA LEU A 692 -13.84 1.76 20.30
C LEU A 692 -13.41 3.10 19.69
N TRP A 693 -14.09 3.56 18.64
CA TRP A 693 -13.81 4.86 18.03
C TRP A 693 -13.96 5.99 19.05
N ALA A 694 -15.03 6.01 19.82
CA ALA A 694 -15.28 7.01 20.86
C ALA A 694 -14.16 7.01 21.93
N LYS A 695 -13.75 5.84 22.41
CA LYS A 695 -12.63 5.70 23.35
C LYS A 695 -11.33 6.27 22.79
N MET A 696 -11.02 5.97 21.51
CA MET A 696 -9.86 6.52 20.82
C MET A 696 -9.96 8.04 20.66
N ALA A 697 -11.11 8.56 20.20
CA ALA A 697 -11.33 9.99 20.02
C ALA A 697 -11.28 10.74 21.36
N ASN A 698 -11.86 10.19 22.43
CA ASN A 698 -11.77 10.72 23.79
C ASN A 698 -10.31 10.78 24.30
N ALA A 699 -9.52 9.76 24.00
CA ALA A 699 -8.11 9.74 24.35
C ALA A 699 -7.31 10.81 23.58
N VAL A 700 -7.60 11.01 22.27
CA VAL A 700 -7.04 12.10 21.47
C VAL A 700 -7.43 13.46 22.06
N TYR A 701 -8.72 13.66 22.35
CA TYR A 701 -9.22 14.90 22.93
C TYR A 701 -8.58 15.24 24.27
N LYS A 702 -8.33 14.23 25.11
CA LYS A 702 -7.62 14.37 26.38
C LYS A 702 -6.16 14.78 26.20
N GLN A 703 -5.48 14.28 25.15
CA GLN A 703 -4.08 14.61 24.88
C GLN A 703 -3.93 15.99 24.25
N ASP A 704 -4.77 16.29 23.25
CA ASP A 704 -4.74 17.55 22.51
C ASP A 704 -6.12 17.85 21.90
N GLN A 705 -6.85 18.78 22.54
CA GLN A 705 -8.18 19.21 22.10
C GLN A 705 -8.16 19.89 20.72
N SER A 706 -7.04 20.51 20.35
CA SER A 706 -6.91 21.25 19.10
C SER A 706 -6.94 20.33 17.87
N VAL A 707 -6.52 19.09 18.01
CA VAL A 707 -6.54 18.08 16.94
C VAL A 707 -7.97 17.80 16.51
N LEU A 708 -8.87 17.55 17.45
CA LEU A 708 -10.28 17.31 17.12
C LEU A 708 -10.97 18.55 16.57
N ASN A 709 -10.59 19.74 17.03
CA ASN A 709 -11.18 21.01 16.59
C ASN A 709 -12.72 21.02 16.61
N VAL A 710 -13.30 20.48 17.68
CA VAL A 710 -14.76 20.26 17.81
C VAL A 710 -15.56 21.55 17.93
N HIS A 711 -14.93 22.69 18.21
CA HIS A 711 -15.58 23.98 18.37
C HIS A 711 -15.78 24.75 17.05
N THR A 712 -15.12 24.33 15.97
CA THR A 712 -15.26 24.99 14.65
C THR A 712 -16.54 24.55 13.97
N ALA A 713 -17.49 25.45 13.86
CA ALA A 713 -18.76 25.21 13.19
C ALA A 713 -18.61 25.05 11.68
N PHE A 714 -19.48 24.26 11.07
CA PHE A 714 -19.55 24.12 9.62
C PHE A 714 -20.00 25.42 8.97
N THR A 715 -19.07 26.18 8.45
CA THR A 715 -19.38 27.43 7.77
C THR A 715 -20.00 27.14 6.41
N ARG A 716 -21.23 27.67 6.21
CA ARG A 716 -21.91 27.57 4.92
C ARG A 716 -21.23 28.48 3.88
N PRO A 717 -20.70 27.92 2.78
CA PRO A 717 -20.09 28.73 1.73
C PRO A 717 -21.13 29.42 0.87
N SER A 718 -20.78 30.56 0.28
CA SER A 718 -21.59 31.20 -0.76
C SER A 718 -21.85 30.23 -1.91
N GLY A 719 -23.04 30.28 -2.53
CA GLY A 719 -23.44 29.41 -3.63
C GLY A 719 -24.06 28.06 -3.18
N VAL A 720 -24.21 27.81 -1.88
CA VAL A 720 -25.17 26.81 -1.40
C VAL A 720 -26.56 27.44 -1.39
N GLN A 721 -27.42 26.89 -2.23
CA GLN A 721 -28.79 27.32 -2.35
C GLN A 721 -29.68 26.60 -1.34
N SER A 722 -30.64 27.29 -0.76
CA SER A 722 -31.67 26.71 0.11
C SER A 722 -33.03 26.90 -0.52
N TYR A 723 -33.75 25.82 -0.65
CA TYR A 723 -35.09 25.79 -1.15
C TYR A 723 -36.04 25.27 -0.07
N LYS A 724 -37.21 25.95 0.07
CA LYS A 724 -38.32 25.42 0.86
C LYS A 724 -39.05 24.41 -0.01
N VAL A 725 -39.01 23.14 0.39
CA VAL A 725 -39.60 22.03 -0.35
C VAL A 725 -40.68 21.35 0.47
N ASP A 726 -41.63 20.71 -0.17
CA ASP A 726 -42.55 19.80 0.51
C ASP A 726 -41.73 18.63 1.15
N LYS A 727 -42.03 18.30 2.39
CA LYS A 727 -41.27 17.33 3.17
C LYS A 727 -41.40 15.90 2.64
N GLU A 728 -42.55 15.55 2.12
CA GLU A 728 -42.88 14.19 1.70
C GLU A 728 -42.44 13.91 0.26
N THR A 729 -42.42 14.93 -0.60
CA THR A 729 -42.01 14.76 -2.02
C THR A 729 -40.63 15.32 -2.34
N GLY A 730 -40.05 16.17 -1.48
CA GLY A 730 -38.77 16.83 -1.74
C GLY A 730 -38.78 17.80 -2.92
N THR A 731 -39.95 18.19 -3.44
CA THR A 731 -40.16 19.06 -4.60
C THR A 731 -40.56 20.46 -4.18
N ASN A 732 -40.63 21.39 -5.15
CA ASN A 732 -41.34 22.68 -4.96
C ASN A 732 -42.77 22.38 -4.49
N VAL A 733 -43.27 23.24 -3.59
CA VAL A 733 -44.67 23.18 -3.18
C VAL A 733 -45.55 23.40 -4.40
N GLY A 734 -46.60 22.60 -4.59
CA GLY A 734 -47.41 22.66 -5.80
C GLY A 734 -48.74 21.91 -5.67
N THR A 735 -49.37 21.69 -6.82
CA THR A 735 -50.59 20.94 -6.96
C THR A 735 -50.41 19.73 -7.86
N ILE A 736 -51.15 18.68 -7.62
CA ILE A 736 -51.22 17.50 -8.51
C ILE A 736 -52.66 17.18 -8.86
N GLY A 737 -52.88 16.53 -10.00
CA GLY A 737 -54.14 15.88 -10.32
C GLY A 737 -54.21 14.53 -9.60
N TYR A 738 -55.20 14.36 -8.73
CA TYR A 738 -55.49 13.13 -8.03
C TYR A 738 -56.96 12.82 -8.05
N ASN A 739 -57.37 11.65 -8.57
CA ASN A 739 -58.80 11.25 -8.71
C ASN A 739 -59.67 12.27 -9.43
N GLY A 740 -59.13 12.90 -10.50
CA GLY A 740 -59.86 13.90 -11.30
C GLY A 740 -59.95 15.27 -10.67
N VAL A 741 -59.35 15.50 -9.51
CA VAL A 741 -59.34 16.78 -8.80
C VAL A 741 -57.93 17.32 -8.68
N THR A 742 -57.74 18.64 -8.87
CA THR A 742 -56.45 19.30 -8.56
C THR A 742 -56.36 19.53 -7.06
N SER A 743 -55.39 18.84 -6.44
CA SER A 743 -55.14 18.88 -5.00
C SER A 743 -53.84 19.58 -4.66
N LYS A 744 -53.86 20.47 -3.68
CA LYS A 744 -52.69 21.18 -3.17
C LYS A 744 -51.89 20.29 -2.21
N VAL A 745 -50.55 20.33 -2.36
CA VAL A 745 -49.59 19.58 -1.53
C VAL A 745 -48.68 20.61 -0.87
N ASP A 746 -48.96 20.98 0.39
CA ASP A 746 -48.14 21.99 1.10
C ASP A 746 -48.19 21.88 2.63
N GLN A 747 -48.63 20.72 3.18
CA GLN A 747 -48.89 20.63 4.63
C GLN A 747 -47.65 20.75 5.50
N HIS A 748 -46.53 20.21 5.04
CA HIS A 748 -45.27 20.22 5.79
C HIS A 748 -44.08 20.52 4.87
N THR A 749 -43.40 21.58 5.18
CA THR A 749 -42.21 21.97 4.40
C THR A 749 -40.94 21.80 5.18
N THR A 750 -39.84 21.53 4.46
CA THR A 750 -38.47 21.43 4.98
C THR A 750 -37.49 22.18 4.08
N THR A 751 -36.27 22.35 4.53
CA THR A 751 -35.19 22.99 3.75
C THR A 751 -34.35 21.99 3.03
N SER A 752 -34.30 22.09 1.70
CA SER A 752 -33.40 21.34 0.85
C SER A 752 -32.21 22.19 0.42
N LEU A 753 -31.01 21.64 0.55
CA LEU A 753 -29.73 22.27 0.17
C LEU A 753 -29.28 21.76 -1.21
N TYR A 754 -28.94 22.72 -2.10
CA TYR A 754 -28.41 22.42 -3.43
C TYR A 754 -27.11 23.19 -3.68
N TYR A 755 -26.25 22.63 -4.51
CA TYR A 755 -25.09 23.34 -5.08
C TYR A 755 -25.42 23.86 -6.50
N LYS A 756 -25.88 22.99 -7.36
CA LYS A 756 -26.37 23.27 -8.70
C LYS A 756 -27.79 22.71 -8.82
N GLY A 757 -28.51 23.19 -9.78
CA GLY A 757 -29.91 22.77 -9.97
C GLY A 757 -30.85 23.32 -8.90
N SER A 758 -32.07 22.84 -8.90
CA SER A 758 -33.17 23.24 -8.03
C SER A 758 -34.04 22.01 -7.72
N PRO A 759 -34.92 22.11 -6.73
CA PRO A 759 -35.96 21.09 -6.55
C PRO A 759 -36.76 20.88 -7.82
N ARG A 760 -37.18 19.66 -8.05
CA ARG A 760 -38.10 19.32 -9.15
C ARG A 760 -39.44 19.97 -8.88
N ASP A 761 -40.17 20.20 -9.94
CA ASP A 761 -41.61 20.56 -9.79
C ASP A 761 -42.38 19.31 -9.36
N MET A 762 -43.45 19.58 -8.62
CA MET A 762 -44.29 18.51 -8.13
C MET A 762 -45.00 17.79 -9.29
N SER A 763 -44.96 16.49 -9.27
CA SER A 763 -45.61 15.66 -10.28
C SER A 763 -46.13 14.36 -9.67
N TYR A 764 -47.14 13.77 -10.29
CA TYR A 764 -47.73 12.52 -9.79
C TYR A 764 -46.73 11.34 -9.82
N ASN A 765 -45.96 11.19 -10.90
CA ASN A 765 -45.13 10.00 -11.15
C ASN A 765 -43.60 10.25 -11.20
N ASN A 766 -43.13 11.47 -10.93
CA ASN A 766 -41.74 11.84 -11.18
C ASN A 766 -41.11 12.76 -10.10
N PHE A 767 -41.64 12.73 -8.89
CA PHE A 767 -41.05 13.55 -7.82
C PHE A 767 -39.80 12.91 -7.21
N ALA A 768 -39.60 11.60 -7.35
CA ALA A 768 -38.50 10.84 -6.75
C ALA A 768 -37.61 10.18 -7.81
N ILE A 769 -36.45 9.70 -7.39
CA ILE A 769 -35.55 8.84 -8.19
C ILE A 769 -35.87 7.38 -7.91
N GLY A 770 -36.21 6.64 -8.96
CA GLY A 770 -36.65 5.24 -8.88
C GLY A 770 -38.17 5.15 -8.61
N GLY A 771 -38.63 3.93 -8.27
CA GLY A 771 -40.04 3.64 -8.09
C GLY A 771 -40.77 3.32 -9.41
N LYS A 772 -41.88 2.62 -9.28
CA LYS A 772 -42.79 2.27 -10.39
C LYS A 772 -44.07 3.01 -10.22
N ALA A 773 -44.90 3.13 -11.28
CA ALA A 773 -46.21 3.81 -11.23
C ALA A 773 -47.06 3.38 -10.03
N LYS A 774 -47.09 2.10 -9.68
CA LYS A 774 -47.80 1.58 -8.50
C LYS A 774 -47.29 2.15 -7.16
N ASN A 775 -45.96 2.47 -7.05
CA ASN A 775 -45.39 3.02 -5.84
C ASN A 775 -45.80 4.48 -5.65
N TYR A 776 -45.86 5.26 -6.74
CA TYR A 776 -46.38 6.63 -6.72
C TYR A 776 -47.88 6.68 -6.39
N LYS A 777 -48.66 5.73 -6.98
CA LYS A 777 -50.09 5.61 -6.64
C LYS A 777 -50.27 5.33 -5.14
N LEU A 778 -49.58 4.32 -4.61
CA LEU A 778 -49.60 3.97 -3.19
C LEU A 778 -49.24 5.18 -2.29
N PHE A 779 -48.21 5.94 -2.67
CA PHE A 779 -47.78 7.13 -1.95
C PHE A 779 -48.91 8.16 -1.88
N TRP A 780 -49.53 8.46 -3.02
CA TRP A 780 -50.60 9.48 -3.08
C TRP A 780 -51.89 9.00 -2.39
N ASP A 781 -52.23 7.72 -2.54
CA ASP A 781 -53.38 7.14 -1.82
C ASP A 781 -53.18 7.28 -0.30
N ASN A 782 -51.97 6.99 0.20
CA ASN A 782 -51.66 7.16 1.64
C ASN A 782 -51.59 8.64 2.05
N TYR A 783 -51.01 9.51 1.21
CA TYR A 783 -50.89 10.94 1.49
C TYR A 783 -52.28 11.60 1.66
N PHE A 784 -53.13 11.42 0.71
CA PHE A 784 -54.50 11.96 0.76
C PHE A 784 -55.40 11.23 1.73
N GLY A 785 -55.18 9.93 1.97
CA GLY A 785 -55.90 9.18 2.98
C GLY A 785 -55.64 9.67 4.41
N ARG A 786 -54.42 10.17 4.70
CA ARG A 786 -54.10 10.79 6.01
C ARG A 786 -54.69 12.20 6.15
N SER A 787 -54.70 12.98 5.07
CA SER A 787 -55.24 14.33 5.11
C SER A 787 -56.77 14.32 5.28
N ASN A 788 -57.43 13.21 4.99
CA ASN A 788 -58.90 13.07 5.14
C ASN A 788 -59.35 12.73 6.58
N SER A 789 -58.45 12.50 7.52
CA SER A 789 -58.83 12.35 8.94
C SER A 789 -59.34 13.64 9.56
N TYR A 790 -59.30 14.77 8.82
CA TYR A 790 -59.92 16.04 9.16
C TYR A 790 -61.28 16.25 8.43
N GLY A 791 -61.95 15.18 8.04
CA GLY A 791 -63.35 15.10 7.65
C GLY A 791 -63.70 15.72 6.30
N THR A 792 -63.59 14.98 5.22
CA THR A 792 -64.62 14.99 4.12
C THR A 792 -64.24 14.19 2.88
N VAL A 793 -63.31 13.20 2.91
CA VAL A 793 -63.19 12.31 1.74
C VAL A 793 -63.04 10.86 2.20
N LYS A 794 -63.93 9.99 1.73
CA LYS A 794 -63.90 8.56 1.94
C LYS A 794 -62.57 7.95 1.49
N ARG A 795 -61.98 7.10 2.31
CA ARG A 795 -60.88 6.23 1.90
C ARG A 795 -61.28 5.52 0.61
N LEU A 796 -60.45 5.60 -0.39
CA LEU A 796 -60.62 4.79 -1.59
C LEU A 796 -60.20 3.35 -1.27
N GLY A 797 -61.21 2.50 -1.23
CA GLY A 797 -61.11 1.04 -1.28
C GLY A 797 -60.25 0.35 -0.24
N ASP A 798 -60.67 -0.81 0.20
CA ASP A 798 -60.00 -1.67 1.20
C ASP A 798 -58.59 -2.16 0.82
N ASP A 799 -58.05 -1.76 -0.33
CA ASP A 799 -56.74 -2.24 -0.83
C ASP A 799 -55.58 -1.28 -0.62
N SER A 800 -55.78 -0.14 0.04
CA SER A 800 -54.69 0.80 0.32
C SER A 800 -54.06 0.53 1.67
N LYS A 801 -53.07 -0.34 1.70
CA LYS A 801 -52.26 -0.54 2.89
C LYS A 801 -51.30 0.61 3.14
N SER A 802 -51.14 1.01 4.39
CA SER A 802 -50.11 1.99 4.78
C SER A 802 -48.72 1.46 4.53
N ALA A 803 -47.73 2.37 4.38
CA ALA A 803 -46.31 1.95 4.23
C ALA A 803 -45.83 1.06 5.41
N ASN A 804 -46.39 1.26 6.60
CA ASN A 804 -46.10 0.45 7.79
C ASN A 804 -46.75 -0.95 7.70
N GLU A 805 -47.96 -1.06 7.15
CA GLU A 805 -48.62 -2.35 6.93
C GLU A 805 -47.87 -3.18 5.88
N LEU A 806 -47.39 -2.54 4.82
CA LEU A 806 -46.54 -3.19 3.79
C LEU A 806 -45.14 -3.55 4.31
N ALA A 807 -44.60 -2.79 5.26
CA ALA A 807 -43.37 -3.12 5.92
C ALA A 807 -43.52 -4.34 6.85
N GLN A 808 -44.67 -4.49 7.51
CA GLN A 808 -44.96 -5.64 8.37
C GLN A 808 -45.16 -6.94 7.58
N GLU A 809 -45.73 -6.86 6.36
CA GLU A 809 -45.93 -8.06 5.51
C GLU A 809 -44.61 -8.57 4.90
N ASN A 810 -43.56 -7.73 4.78
CA ASN A 810 -42.30 -8.05 4.11
C ASN A 810 -41.13 -8.44 5.04
N GLY A 811 -41.38 -8.55 6.34
CA GLY A 811 -40.39 -9.05 7.26
C GLY A 811 -40.69 -8.78 8.72
N SER A 812 -40.62 -9.79 9.51
CA SER A 812 -40.53 -9.72 10.94
C SER A 812 -39.20 -9.08 11.33
N GLY A 813 -39.14 -7.77 11.24
CA GLY A 813 -37.94 -7.03 11.60
C GLY A 813 -38.22 -6.07 12.72
N ARG A 814 -37.42 -6.05 13.69
CA ARG A 814 -37.38 -5.14 14.80
C ARG A 814 -37.89 -3.76 14.43
N THR A 815 -39.02 -3.41 14.91
CA THR A 815 -39.39 -2.02 15.20
C THR A 815 -38.46 -1.59 16.33
N SER A 816 -37.35 -0.92 15.99
CA SER A 816 -36.75 -0.01 16.94
C SER A 816 -37.80 1.04 17.24
N GLY A 817 -38.32 0.99 18.45
CA GLY A 817 -39.38 1.89 18.87
C GLY A 817 -38.90 3.33 18.81
N PHE A 818 -39.27 4.01 17.78
CA PHE A 818 -39.43 5.44 17.79
C PHE A 818 -40.90 5.72 18.07
N SER A 819 -41.24 5.81 19.35
CA SER A 819 -42.48 6.45 19.77
C SER A 819 -42.38 7.92 19.34
N ASN A 820 -43.03 8.24 18.25
CA ASN A 820 -43.43 9.57 17.97
C ASN A 820 -44.48 9.96 19.02
N SER A 821 -44.06 10.56 20.12
CA SER A 821 -44.94 11.34 20.96
C SER A 821 -45.13 12.68 20.27
N THR A 822 -46.04 12.72 19.32
CA THR A 822 -46.73 13.96 18.95
C THR A 822 -47.85 14.17 19.95
N ASN A 823 -47.55 14.78 21.08
CA ASN A 823 -48.55 15.47 21.83
C ASN A 823 -48.76 16.86 21.21
N SER A 824 -49.75 16.97 20.36
CA SER A 824 -50.47 18.20 20.12
C SER A 824 -51.68 18.22 21.04
N SER A 825 -51.61 18.97 22.11
CA SER A 825 -52.81 19.47 22.74
C SER A 825 -52.63 20.96 22.95
N ASP A 826 -53.14 21.69 21.99
CA ASP A 826 -53.62 23.04 22.17
C ASP A 826 -54.92 22.98 22.94
N SER A 827 -55.00 23.52 24.13
CA SER A 827 -56.20 24.18 24.66
C SER A 827 -55.77 25.10 25.80
N SER A 828 -55.83 26.34 25.47
CA SER A 828 -55.90 27.49 26.37
C SER A 828 -56.94 27.26 27.49
N GLN A 829 -56.54 27.41 28.73
CA GLN A 829 -57.29 28.19 29.76
C GLN A 829 -56.37 28.65 30.86
N VAL A 830 -56.39 29.91 31.07
CA VAL A 830 -55.97 30.71 32.19
C VAL A 830 -56.67 30.26 33.42
N ILE A 831 -56.04 30.12 34.58
CA ILE A 831 -56.43 30.60 35.90
C ILE A 831 -55.24 30.54 36.87
N THR A 832 -55.10 31.59 37.54
CA THR A 832 -54.25 32.17 38.57
C THR A 832 -54.03 31.33 39.85
N ASN A 833 -52.84 31.57 40.40
CA ASN A 833 -52.45 31.73 41.79
C ASN A 833 -52.59 30.60 42.81
N ASN A 834 -51.53 30.19 43.45
CA ASN A 834 -51.03 30.71 44.73
C ASN A 834 -49.99 29.78 45.38
N SER A 835 -48.87 30.33 45.65
CA SER A 835 -48.07 30.27 46.83
C SER A 835 -48.16 29.08 47.80
N SER A 836 -47.07 28.48 48.09
CA SER A 836 -46.31 28.63 49.36
C SER A 836 -45.46 27.36 49.57
N SER A 837 -44.21 27.59 49.66
CA SER A 837 -43.29 27.45 50.79
C SER A 837 -43.27 26.09 51.51
N SER A 838 -42.19 25.47 51.49
CA SER A 838 -41.26 25.30 52.63
C SER A 838 -40.49 23.99 52.59
N ASN A 839 -39.21 24.17 52.51
CA ASN A 839 -38.21 23.70 53.49
C ASN A 839 -38.06 22.22 53.76
N SER A 840 -36.89 21.87 53.47
CA SER A 840 -35.80 21.34 54.34
C SER A 840 -35.63 19.87 54.50
N ALA A 841 -34.43 19.60 54.24
CA ALA A 841 -33.43 18.95 55.06
C ALA A 841 -33.21 17.43 54.91
N THR A 842 -32.05 17.17 54.38
CA THR A 842 -31.00 16.29 54.95
C THR A 842 -31.40 14.98 55.57
N THR A 843 -30.84 13.92 55.13
CA THR A 843 -29.77 13.22 55.84
C THR A 843 -29.32 11.97 55.13
N GLU A 844 -28.04 11.79 55.23
CA GLU A 844 -27.25 10.58 54.96
C GLU A 844 -27.78 9.32 55.66
N SER A 845 -27.44 8.19 55.12
CA SER A 845 -26.58 7.16 55.73
C SER A 845 -26.71 5.84 54.98
N THR A 846 -25.62 5.43 54.47
CA THR A 846 -24.74 4.31 54.85
C THR A 846 -25.40 3.02 55.24
N ALA A 847 -24.82 2.04 54.62
CA ALA A 847 -24.31 0.78 55.14
C ALA A 847 -25.07 -0.48 54.82
N ARG A 848 -24.38 -1.25 54.09
CA ARG A 848 -23.80 -2.60 54.43
C ARG A 848 -24.75 -3.73 54.76
N SER A 849 -24.53 -4.70 53.99
CA SER A 849 -23.96 -6.02 54.29
C SER A 849 -24.91 -7.16 54.54
N ASN A 850 -24.53 -8.16 53.80
CA ASN A 850 -24.24 -9.54 54.25
C ASN A 850 -25.34 -10.57 54.27
N ILE A 851 -25.05 -11.59 53.52
CA ILE A 851 -24.81 -13.02 53.92
C ILE A 851 -26.04 -13.78 54.40
N SER A 852 -26.33 -14.84 53.70
CA SER A 852 -26.01 -16.22 54.02
C SER A 852 -26.92 -17.20 53.29
N ASN A 853 -26.27 -18.09 52.65
CA ASN A 853 -26.22 -19.53 52.84
C ASN A 853 -27.41 -20.19 53.52
N SER A 854 -27.94 -21.21 52.85
CA SER A 854 -28.02 -22.59 53.35
C SER A 854 -28.65 -23.43 52.25
N ASN A 855 -27.96 -24.33 51.68
CA ASN A 855 -27.83 -25.77 51.99
C ASN A 855 -29.12 -26.52 52.31
N SER A 856 -29.22 -27.57 51.53
CA SER A 856 -29.49 -28.98 51.79
C SER A 856 -30.64 -29.44 50.91
N ASP A 857 -30.67 -30.53 50.37
CA ASP A 857 -30.00 -31.83 50.38
C ASP A 857 -30.93 -32.81 49.74
N THR A 858 -30.35 -33.81 49.06
CA THR A 858 -30.78 -35.19 48.93
C THR A 858 -32.09 -35.51 48.18
N GLY A 859 -31.87 -36.36 47.19
CA GLY A 859 -32.93 -37.21 46.63
C GLY A 859 -32.51 -38.09 45.48
N THR A 860 -31.77 -39.13 45.77
CA THR A 860 -31.50 -40.31 44.98
C THR A 860 -32.73 -40.90 44.26
N GLY A 861 -32.53 -41.40 43.03
CA GLY A 861 -33.49 -42.21 42.29
C GLY A 861 -32.91 -42.78 41.01
N SER A 862 -32.33 -43.94 41.11
CA SER A 862 -31.92 -44.86 40.07
C SER A 862 -33.08 -45.33 39.20
N GLY A 863 -32.85 -45.50 37.91
CA GLY A 863 -33.79 -46.19 37.02
C GLY A 863 -33.11 -46.59 35.69
N THR A 864 -32.62 -47.78 35.71
CA THR A 864 -32.16 -48.60 34.57
C THR A 864 -33.28 -48.84 33.58
N GLY A 865 -32.95 -48.87 32.30
CA GLY A 865 -33.83 -49.34 31.24
C GLY A 865 -33.06 -49.42 29.89
N SER A 866 -32.52 -50.59 29.72
CA SER A 866 -31.98 -51.14 28.48
C SER A 866 -33.05 -51.35 27.45
N GLY A 867 -32.69 -51.17 26.18
CA GLY A 867 -33.52 -51.53 25.02
C GLY A 867 -32.76 -51.52 23.72
N SER A 868 -32.20 -52.65 23.42
CA SER A 868 -31.59 -53.08 22.18
C SER A 868 -32.56 -53.08 21.01
N GLY A 869 -32.05 -52.83 19.81
CA GLY A 869 -32.79 -53.06 18.57
C GLY A 869 -31.93 -52.85 17.35
N SER A 870 -31.32 -53.86 16.98
CA SER A 870 -30.61 -54.29 15.80
C SER A 870 -31.45 -54.25 14.52
N GLY A 871 -30.74 -54.07 13.38
CA GLY A 871 -31.17 -54.34 12.01
C GLY A 871 -30.28 -53.60 11.03
N SER A 872 -29.20 -54.08 10.57
CA SER A 872 -28.76 -55.05 9.56
C SER A 872 -29.38 -54.87 8.18
N GLY A 873 -28.49 -54.75 7.22
CA GLY A 873 -28.67 -54.90 5.77
C GLY A 873 -27.71 -54.04 5.00
N SER A 874 -26.49 -54.36 4.68
CA SER A 874 -25.90 -55.31 3.76
C SER A 874 -26.13 -54.92 2.31
N GLY A 875 -25.03 -54.83 1.60
CA GLY A 875 -24.85 -55.15 0.21
C GLY A 875 -24.01 -54.12 -0.52
N SER A 876 -22.72 -54.26 -0.56
CA SER A 876 -21.79 -54.98 -1.42
C SER A 876 -21.57 -54.32 -2.77
N SER A 877 -20.34 -53.90 -2.96
CA SER A 877 -19.36 -54.40 -3.93
C SER A 877 -19.64 -53.93 -5.35
N SER A 878 -18.71 -53.55 -6.16
CA SER A 878 -17.35 -53.97 -6.45
C SER A 878 -16.78 -53.06 -7.48
N GLU A 879 -15.53 -52.73 -7.32
CA GLU A 879 -14.43 -53.14 -8.20
C GLU A 879 -14.36 -52.45 -9.56
N GLU A 880 -13.27 -51.77 -9.69
CA GLU A 880 -12.09 -52.03 -10.57
C GLU A 880 -12.32 -51.65 -12.03
N LYS A 881 -11.45 -50.92 -12.64
CA LYS A 881 -10.09 -51.09 -13.07
C LYS A 881 -9.71 -49.95 -13.99
N GLU A 882 -8.54 -49.42 -13.76
CA GLU A 882 -7.38 -49.33 -14.62
C GLU A 882 -7.60 -49.17 -16.14
N SER A 883 -6.99 -48.27 -16.73
CA SER A 883 -5.69 -48.30 -17.44
C SER A 883 -5.59 -47.08 -18.36
N SER A 884 -4.57 -46.41 -18.24
CA SER A 884 -3.28 -46.46 -18.90
C SER A 884 -3.24 -45.82 -20.28
N ASN A 885 -2.22 -44.96 -20.36
CA ASN A 885 -1.33 -44.74 -21.48
C ASN A 885 -1.96 -44.08 -22.73
N SER A 886 -1.33 -43.22 -23.36
CA SER A 886 0.08 -42.96 -23.66
C SER A 886 0.20 -41.76 -24.59
N THR A 887 1.25 -41.03 -24.38
CA THR A 887 2.28 -40.68 -25.35
C THR A 887 1.92 -39.90 -26.58
N SER A 888 2.73 -38.88 -26.63
CA SER A 888 3.63 -38.48 -27.72
C SER A 888 3.12 -37.38 -28.61
N SER A 889 3.82 -36.35 -28.53
CA SER A 889 4.95 -35.92 -29.34
C SER A 889 4.59 -35.11 -30.56
N SER A 890 5.24 -33.98 -30.53
CA SER A 890 6.05 -33.42 -31.56
C SER A 890 5.37 -32.62 -32.67
N SER A 891 5.89 -31.48 -32.70
CA SER A 891 6.74 -30.86 -33.71
C SER A 891 6.06 -30.04 -34.80
N ASN A 892 6.66 -28.88 -34.84
CA ASN A 892 7.16 -28.19 -36.05
C ASN A 892 6.15 -27.57 -37.00
N GLU A 893 6.44 -26.40 -37.10
CA GLU A 893 7.14 -25.63 -38.15
C GLU A 893 6.24 -24.86 -39.11
N GLN A 894 6.66 -23.58 -39.15
CA GLN A 894 6.94 -22.78 -40.34
C GLN A 894 5.78 -22.40 -41.23
N SER A 895 5.61 -21.28 -41.59
CA SER A 895 6.36 -20.25 -42.29
C SER A 895 5.44 -19.39 -43.14
N SER A 896 5.83 -18.14 -43.16
CA SER A 896 5.89 -17.28 -44.40
C SER A 896 4.55 -16.96 -45.08
N THR A 897 4.30 -15.82 -45.47
CA THR A 897 4.97 -14.76 -46.24
C THR A 897 3.93 -13.74 -46.64
N GLU A 898 4.34 -12.49 -46.57
CA GLU A 898 4.22 -11.45 -47.62
C GLU A 898 2.83 -11.21 -48.25
N THR A 899 2.39 -10.03 -48.49
CA THR A 899 2.96 -8.94 -49.25
C THR A 899 2.08 -7.70 -49.24
N THR A 900 2.72 -6.56 -49.08
CA THR A 900 2.60 -5.32 -49.89
C THR A 900 1.25 -4.64 -50.14
N GLY A 901 1.35 -3.31 -50.01
CA GLY A 901 0.50 -2.36 -50.72
C GLY A 901 0.42 -1.01 -50.09
N ASN A 902 1.35 -0.22 -50.21
CA ASN A 902 1.69 1.09 -50.79
C ASN A 902 0.51 1.98 -51.20
N SER A 903 0.55 3.23 -50.73
CA SER A 903 0.58 4.50 -51.46
C SER A 903 0.03 5.63 -50.58
N SER A 904 0.87 6.54 -50.13
CA SER A 904 1.25 7.84 -50.74
C SER A 904 0.11 8.85 -50.85
N SER A 905 0.29 9.96 -50.16
CA SER A 905 0.58 11.30 -50.69
C SER A 905 0.34 12.37 -49.62
N THR A 906 1.35 13.06 -49.21
CA THR A 906 1.73 14.46 -49.53
C THR A 906 0.75 15.55 -49.11
N GLY A 907 1.29 16.49 -48.30
CA GLY A 907 0.74 17.81 -48.16
C GLY A 907 1.43 18.58 -47.01
N THR A 908 2.49 19.24 -47.40
CA THR A 908 3.19 20.33 -46.72
C THR A 908 2.23 21.42 -46.28
N ASP A 909 2.46 22.04 -45.08
CA ASP A 909 2.99 23.40 -45.04
C ASP A 909 3.34 23.85 -43.59
N THR A 910 4.47 24.40 -43.53
CA THR A 910 5.11 25.22 -42.50
C THR A 910 4.29 26.44 -42.09
N VAL A 911 4.35 26.86 -40.81
CA VAL A 911 4.81 28.20 -40.41
C VAL A 911 5.13 28.22 -38.90
N SER A 912 6.31 28.68 -38.65
CA SER A 912 6.98 29.17 -37.48
C SER A 912 6.19 30.26 -36.71
N THR A 913 6.28 30.26 -35.35
CA THR A 913 6.77 31.42 -34.58
C THR A 913 6.94 31.06 -33.08
N THR A 914 8.08 31.46 -32.57
CA THR A 914 8.57 31.42 -31.18
C THR A 914 7.99 32.59 -30.33
N PRO A 915 8.26 32.61 -29.00
CA PRO A 915 7.41 33.17 -27.94
C PRO A 915 7.81 34.61 -27.55
N PRO A 916 7.17 35.17 -26.54
CA PRO A 916 7.96 35.93 -25.57
C PRO A 916 7.77 35.52 -24.11
N ALA A 917 8.83 35.79 -23.39
CA ALA A 917 9.05 35.66 -21.97
C ALA A 917 8.37 36.78 -21.16
N GLY A 918 8.26 36.52 -19.84
CA GLY A 918 8.30 37.56 -18.80
C GLY A 918 7.08 37.62 -17.91
N GLU A 919 7.16 37.20 -16.75
CA GLU A 919 7.18 37.60 -15.35
C GLU A 919 6.90 36.42 -14.41
#